data_8fe1bb03a96b8d8a0285d6021801ab94
#
_entry.id   8fe1bb03a96b8d8a0285d6021801ab94
#
_cell.length_a   1.000
_cell.length_b   1.000
_cell.length_c   1.000
_cell.angle_alpha   90.00
_cell.angle_beta   90.00
_cell.angle_gamma   90.00
#
_symmetry.space_group_name_H-M   'P 1'
#
loop_
_entity.id
_entity.type
_entity.pdbx_description
1 polymer ?
#
loop_
_entity_poly.entity_id
_entity_poly.type
_entity_poly.pdbx_seq_one_letter_code
_entity_poly.pdbx_strand_id
1 'polypeptide(L)'
;LELALACHHRIAVNKAGIEIGFPEASLGLLPGAGGLVKTVRLKGLQAAVQVISESKRLSVQEALDMGWITQVVASEDALMPAALAALRSGACRQVWDDPKHGIPGGGPSQASIASMLSVAPAMLVEKTRGNFPAQEAILAVAVEGAQVDFETALRIESRWLTRLATGQVAKNMIQSFFFHLNEIKADRSRPQGEAARMTMKLGILGAGMMGSGIAWAAASRGMSVVLKDVSREKAEQGKAYSARLLAKRVESGRMSPDKAQSVLQRIQATDAMQDLSACDMVIEAVYEDQALKAKLIREALDVLGEATVFASNTSTIPITELAKASARPEQFIGVHFFSPVEKMPLIEIIRGKKTNDATLAKAYDFVKQIGKTPIVVNDARGFYTSRVFSTYVNEGMALLGEGVSAARIENIAMQFGMPVGPLAVVDEVSLKLADDVLHQELDALAHAHQHDHGHDHSHNHQHDHGHHHSHDHDHSHSHSHSHDHDHDHDHDHDHQHDHGHQHKHHHPHKVKSKRMAESAVYVLEKMAHGFKRLGRAAGAGFYEYPEGEPKRLWEGLSVFMRGAKPVSDDDIRDRLSMIQSIETLRCLQEQVLEHDHDANIGSIMGWGFPAYTGGTLQFIHHFGPQAFLDRSLELQSRYGERFSPPALLHQLAKNQTS
;
A
#
# COMPACT_ATOMS: atom_id res chain seq x y z
N LEU A 1 10.19 -28.92 6.74
CA LEU A 1 9.20 -29.89 7.20
C LEU A 1 9.26 -31.20 6.40
N GLU A 2 9.46 -31.18 5.08
CA GLU A 2 9.47 -32.36 4.19
C GLU A 2 10.50 -33.43 4.59
N LEU A 3 11.73 -32.99 4.98
CA LEU A 3 12.75 -33.88 5.53
C LEU A 3 12.28 -34.54 6.83
N ALA A 4 11.64 -33.79 7.74
CA ALA A 4 11.08 -34.33 8.96
C ALA A 4 9.98 -35.36 8.68
N LEU A 5 9.11 -35.13 7.69
CA LEU A 5 8.06 -36.04 7.25
C LEU A 5 8.61 -37.35 6.62
N ALA A 6 9.86 -37.36 6.19
CA ALA A 6 10.54 -38.60 5.78
C ALA A 6 10.99 -39.47 6.97
N CYS A 7 11.03 -38.90 8.18
CA CYS A 7 11.36 -39.63 9.40
C CYS A 7 10.13 -40.29 10.02
N HIS A 8 10.30 -41.48 10.66
CA HIS A 8 9.21 -42.21 11.30
C HIS A 8 8.67 -41.51 12.55
N HIS A 9 9.56 -40.89 13.33
CA HIS A 9 9.22 -40.15 14.54
C HIS A 9 9.61 -38.68 14.39
N ARG A 10 8.72 -37.78 14.77
CA ARG A 10 8.88 -36.33 14.69
C ARG A 10 8.49 -35.72 16.02
N ILE A 11 9.49 -35.30 16.79
CA ILE A 11 9.33 -34.87 18.19
C ILE A 11 9.58 -33.36 18.25
N ALA A 12 8.70 -32.59 18.89
CA ALA A 12 8.83 -31.16 19.05
C ALA A 12 8.65 -30.73 20.50
N VAL A 13 9.28 -29.64 20.90
CA VAL A 13 9.08 -28.99 22.20
C VAL A 13 7.84 -28.09 22.14
N ASN A 14 7.01 -28.14 23.17
CA ASN A 14 5.90 -27.19 23.30
C ASN A 14 6.41 -25.83 23.76
N LYS A 15 6.92 -25.03 22.83
CA LYS A 15 7.46 -23.69 23.08
C LYS A 15 6.74 -22.67 22.24
N ALA A 16 6.33 -21.56 22.84
CA ALA A 16 5.72 -20.44 22.14
C ALA A 16 6.68 -19.85 21.10
N GLY A 17 6.16 -19.55 19.91
CA GLY A 17 6.95 -18.99 18.80
C GLY A 17 7.51 -20.03 17.83
N ILE A 18 7.35 -21.34 18.11
CA ILE A 18 7.64 -22.37 17.11
C ILE A 18 6.47 -22.44 16.13
N GLU A 19 6.78 -22.24 14.84
CA GLU A 19 5.83 -22.31 13.73
C GLU A 19 6.25 -23.43 12.77
N ILE A 20 5.31 -24.29 12.40
CA ILE A 20 5.52 -25.45 11.53
C ILE A 20 4.59 -25.33 10.32
N GLY A 21 5.13 -25.40 9.12
CA GLY A 21 4.32 -25.23 7.90
C GLY A 21 5.12 -25.41 6.62
N PHE A 22 4.41 -25.20 5.52
CA PHE A 22 4.95 -25.20 4.15
C PHE A 22 4.82 -23.79 3.56
N PRO A 23 5.93 -23.05 3.38
CA PRO A 23 5.89 -21.68 2.85
C PRO A 23 5.81 -21.62 1.32
N GLU A 24 5.91 -22.73 0.61
CA GLU A 24 6.15 -22.83 -0.83
C GLU A 24 5.07 -22.10 -1.64
N ALA A 25 3.78 -22.18 -1.26
CA ALA A 25 2.70 -21.51 -1.99
C ALA A 25 2.81 -19.98 -1.95
N SER A 26 3.41 -19.42 -0.89
CA SER A 26 3.71 -17.99 -0.80
C SER A 26 4.82 -17.52 -1.75
N LEU A 27 5.56 -18.48 -2.35
CA LEU A 27 6.60 -18.26 -3.36
C LEU A 27 6.18 -18.72 -4.75
N GLY A 28 4.89 -19.04 -4.95
CA GLY A 28 4.39 -19.55 -6.23
C GLY A 28 4.79 -21.00 -6.53
N LEU A 29 5.17 -21.77 -5.51
CA LEU A 29 5.58 -23.17 -5.58
C LEU A 29 4.62 -24.07 -4.79
N LEU A 30 4.87 -25.37 -4.85
CA LEU A 30 4.28 -26.36 -3.93
C LEU A 30 5.41 -27.14 -3.23
N PRO A 31 5.15 -27.79 -2.07
CA PRO A 31 6.09 -28.72 -1.47
C PRO A 31 6.39 -29.85 -2.45
N GLY A 32 7.64 -30.06 -2.81
CA GLY A 32 8.03 -30.97 -3.91
C GLY A 32 8.87 -32.19 -3.52
N ALA A 33 9.09 -32.37 -2.21
CA ALA A 33 9.79 -33.54 -1.66
C ALA A 33 8.85 -34.44 -0.82
N GLY A 34 7.60 -34.54 -1.25
CA GLY A 34 6.56 -35.36 -0.66
C GLY A 34 5.74 -34.66 0.40
N GLY A 35 5.85 -33.35 0.57
CA GLY A 35 5.13 -32.63 1.64
C GLY A 35 3.63 -32.63 1.47
N LEU A 36 3.13 -32.39 0.29
CA LEU A 36 1.71 -32.41 -0.02
C LEU A 36 1.16 -33.85 -0.01
N VAL A 37 1.83 -34.78 -0.71
CA VAL A 37 1.43 -36.19 -0.79
C VAL A 37 1.36 -36.83 0.61
N LYS A 38 2.40 -36.64 1.45
CA LYS A 38 2.43 -37.15 2.81
C LYS A 38 1.33 -36.52 3.68
N THR A 39 1.07 -35.23 3.55
CA THR A 39 0.01 -34.55 4.31
C THR A 39 -1.38 -35.08 3.92
N VAL A 40 -1.64 -35.31 2.63
CA VAL A 40 -2.89 -35.97 2.16
C VAL A 40 -3.05 -37.35 2.81
N ARG A 41 -1.98 -38.17 2.89
CA ARG A 41 -2.02 -39.47 3.50
C ARG A 41 -2.21 -39.44 5.04
N LEU A 42 -1.73 -38.38 5.69
CA LEU A 42 -1.85 -38.21 7.15
C LEU A 42 -3.20 -37.62 7.57
N LYS A 43 -3.75 -36.65 6.82
CA LYS A 43 -4.89 -35.86 7.30
C LYS A 43 -6.05 -35.75 6.30
N GLY A 44 -5.88 -36.23 5.08
CA GLY A 44 -6.89 -36.20 4.03
C GLY A 44 -6.78 -34.98 3.10
N LEU A 45 -7.54 -35.03 2.01
CA LEU A 45 -7.52 -34.08 0.90
C LEU A 45 -7.85 -32.65 1.33
N GLN A 46 -8.98 -32.46 2.00
CA GLN A 46 -9.48 -31.12 2.33
C GLN A 46 -8.51 -30.34 3.24
N ALA A 47 -8.06 -30.98 4.32
CA ALA A 47 -7.15 -30.35 5.28
C ALA A 47 -5.78 -30.05 4.65
N ALA A 48 -5.24 -30.97 3.82
CA ALA A 48 -3.97 -30.79 3.15
C ALA A 48 -4.02 -29.62 2.15
N VAL A 49 -5.03 -29.57 1.28
CA VAL A 49 -5.20 -28.48 0.30
C VAL A 49 -5.33 -27.13 1.00
N GLN A 50 -6.16 -27.05 2.04
CA GLN A 50 -6.37 -25.78 2.75
C GLN A 50 -5.09 -25.27 3.41
N VAL A 51 -4.40 -26.10 4.22
CA VAL A 51 -3.23 -25.66 5.00
C VAL A 51 -2.04 -25.31 4.12
N ILE A 52 -1.85 -26.03 3.00
CA ILE A 52 -0.69 -25.84 2.11
C ILE A 52 -0.94 -24.68 1.13
N SER A 53 -2.13 -24.58 0.51
CA SER A 53 -2.43 -23.49 -0.41
C SER A 53 -2.43 -22.09 0.26
N GLU A 54 -2.71 -22.03 1.56
CA GLU A 54 -2.67 -20.81 2.37
C GLU A 54 -1.28 -20.55 3.00
N SER A 55 -0.30 -21.44 2.79
CA SER A 55 1.00 -21.41 3.48
C SER A 55 0.85 -21.23 4.99
N LYS A 56 -0.15 -21.90 5.57
CA LYS A 56 -0.52 -21.72 6.97
C LYS A 56 0.58 -22.23 7.88
N ARG A 57 0.95 -21.43 8.86
CA ARG A 57 1.89 -21.78 9.91
C ARG A 57 1.13 -22.23 11.13
N LEU A 58 1.42 -23.43 11.59
CA LEU A 58 0.76 -24.08 12.70
C LEU A 58 1.63 -24.02 13.96
N SER A 59 1.01 -23.90 15.11
CA SER A 59 1.64 -24.17 16.40
C SER A 59 2.04 -25.63 16.51
N VAL A 60 2.88 -25.96 17.48
CA VAL A 60 3.31 -27.34 17.74
C VAL A 60 2.11 -28.27 17.98
N GLN A 61 1.09 -27.80 18.72
CA GLN A 61 -0.11 -28.60 18.99
C GLN A 61 -0.95 -28.82 17.73
N GLU A 62 -1.20 -27.76 16.93
CA GLU A 62 -1.91 -27.90 15.65
C GLU A 62 -1.15 -28.83 14.69
N ALA A 63 0.19 -28.79 14.69
CA ALA A 63 1.02 -29.68 13.87
C ALA A 63 0.96 -31.15 14.35
N LEU A 64 0.79 -31.39 15.65
CA LEU A 64 0.50 -32.70 16.19
C LEU A 64 -0.87 -33.20 15.70
N ASP A 65 -1.89 -32.36 15.76
CA ASP A 65 -3.25 -32.66 15.27
C ASP A 65 -3.29 -32.93 13.77
N MET A 66 -2.40 -32.29 12.99
CA MET A 66 -2.20 -32.56 11.57
C MET A 66 -1.45 -33.85 11.28
N GLY A 67 -0.84 -34.47 12.28
CA GLY A 67 0.04 -35.62 12.11
C GLY A 67 1.43 -35.28 11.59
N TRP A 68 1.78 -33.97 11.48
CA TRP A 68 3.14 -33.55 11.09
C TRP A 68 4.15 -33.79 12.20
N ILE A 69 3.72 -33.73 13.45
CA ILE A 69 4.47 -34.12 14.66
C ILE A 69 3.86 -35.39 15.22
N THR A 70 4.69 -36.29 15.74
CA THR A 70 4.25 -37.58 16.36
C THR A 70 4.23 -37.52 17.87
N GLN A 71 5.03 -36.63 18.48
CA GLN A 71 5.13 -36.48 19.92
C GLN A 71 5.52 -35.05 20.30
N VAL A 72 4.92 -34.54 21.35
CA VAL A 72 5.27 -33.23 21.95
C VAL A 72 5.88 -33.48 23.32
N VAL A 73 7.00 -32.79 23.63
CA VAL A 73 7.68 -32.84 24.92
C VAL A 73 7.65 -31.46 25.58
N ALA A 74 7.75 -31.45 26.91
CA ALA A 74 7.61 -30.21 27.70
C ALA A 74 8.85 -29.30 27.67
N SER A 75 10.05 -29.88 27.48
CA SER A 75 11.33 -29.13 27.50
C SER A 75 12.31 -29.65 26.46
N GLU A 76 13.33 -28.86 26.16
CA GLU A 76 14.42 -29.23 25.24
C GLU A 76 15.20 -30.46 25.76
N ASP A 77 15.42 -30.54 27.06
CA ASP A 77 16.11 -31.70 27.69
C ASP A 77 15.37 -33.02 27.51
N ALA A 78 14.05 -32.99 27.33
CA ALA A 78 13.23 -34.17 27.09
C ALA A 78 13.29 -34.67 25.64
N LEU A 79 13.84 -33.93 24.69
CA LEU A 79 13.91 -34.30 23.27
C LEU A 79 14.74 -35.55 23.05
N MET A 80 15.97 -35.58 23.56
CA MET A 80 16.88 -36.72 23.36
C MET A 80 16.38 -38.01 24.03
N PRO A 81 15.92 -37.96 25.30
CA PRO A 81 15.30 -39.14 25.92
C PRO A 81 14.09 -39.67 25.13
N ALA A 82 13.20 -38.79 24.63
CA ALA A 82 12.05 -39.19 23.84
C ALA A 82 12.46 -39.82 22.50
N ALA A 83 13.47 -39.27 21.83
CA ALA A 83 14.00 -39.81 20.58
C ALA A 83 14.61 -41.20 20.77
N LEU A 84 15.39 -41.38 21.85
CA LEU A 84 15.95 -42.70 22.20
C LEU A 84 14.89 -43.72 22.54
N ALA A 85 13.82 -43.29 23.25
CA ALA A 85 12.68 -44.16 23.54
C ALA A 85 11.95 -44.59 22.26
N ALA A 86 11.72 -43.67 21.35
CA ALA A 86 11.11 -43.93 20.04
C ALA A 86 11.94 -44.94 19.22
N LEU A 87 13.28 -44.78 19.17
CA LEU A 87 14.17 -45.72 18.49
C LEU A 87 14.11 -47.14 19.13
N ARG A 88 14.08 -47.22 20.46
CA ARG A 88 14.01 -48.51 21.18
C ARG A 88 12.66 -49.21 21.00
N SER A 89 11.59 -48.48 20.71
CA SER A 89 10.27 -49.09 20.46
C SER A 89 10.22 -49.94 19.20
N GLY A 90 11.17 -49.75 18.29
CA GLY A 90 11.25 -50.47 17.01
C GLY A 90 10.10 -50.15 16.02
N ALA A 91 9.26 -49.17 16.34
CA ALA A 91 8.16 -48.73 15.46
C ALA A 91 8.72 -47.90 14.30
N CYS A 92 9.06 -48.57 13.20
CA CYS A 92 9.67 -47.95 12.00
C CYS A 92 8.76 -48.11 10.78
N ARG A 93 7.47 -47.79 10.89
CA ARG A 93 6.53 -47.79 9.74
C ARG A 93 5.83 -46.45 9.60
N GLN A 94 5.79 -45.99 8.39
CA GLN A 94 4.94 -44.85 8.00
C GLN A 94 3.54 -45.34 7.63
N VAL A 95 2.54 -44.49 7.74
CA VAL A 95 1.15 -44.87 7.41
C VAL A 95 1.01 -45.30 5.94
N TRP A 96 1.75 -44.72 5.04
CA TRP A 96 1.75 -45.06 3.62
C TRP A 96 2.54 -46.32 3.25
N ASP A 97 3.26 -46.94 4.21
CA ASP A 97 3.89 -48.23 4.02
C ASP A 97 2.89 -49.38 4.17
N ASP A 98 1.71 -49.10 4.70
CA ASP A 98 0.61 -50.06 4.78
C ASP A 98 -0.28 -49.98 3.54
N PRO A 99 -0.32 -51.00 2.66
CA PRO A 99 -1.17 -50.99 1.47
C PRO A 99 -2.67 -50.88 1.77
N LYS A 100 -3.07 -51.14 3.03
CA LYS A 100 -4.47 -51.01 3.47
C LYS A 100 -4.80 -49.65 4.04
N HIS A 101 -3.80 -48.76 4.19
CA HIS A 101 -4.03 -47.43 4.69
C HIS A 101 -4.84 -46.62 3.69
N GLY A 102 -6.09 -46.31 4.04
CA GLY A 102 -6.95 -45.40 3.27
C GLY A 102 -6.64 -43.94 3.59
N ILE A 103 -6.93 -43.07 2.65
CA ILE A 103 -6.84 -41.61 2.87
C ILE A 103 -7.89 -41.20 3.91
N PRO A 104 -7.51 -40.49 4.97
CA PRO A 104 -8.48 -40.01 5.96
C PRO A 104 -9.56 -39.13 5.31
N GLY A 105 -10.83 -39.39 5.61
CA GLY A 105 -11.98 -38.74 4.98
C GLY A 105 -12.33 -39.23 3.57
N GLY A 106 -11.49 -40.13 3.00
CA GLY A 106 -11.72 -40.81 1.74
C GLY A 106 -11.06 -40.17 0.51
N GLY A 107 -11.13 -40.89 -0.60
CA GLY A 107 -10.62 -40.47 -1.89
C GLY A 107 -11.62 -39.62 -2.68
N PRO A 108 -11.21 -39.11 -3.87
CA PRO A 108 -12.03 -38.22 -4.72
C PRO A 108 -13.39 -38.78 -5.15
N SER A 109 -13.54 -40.08 -5.19
CA SER A 109 -14.79 -40.77 -5.56
C SER A 109 -15.82 -40.87 -4.40
N GLN A 110 -15.43 -40.60 -3.15
CA GLN A 110 -16.39 -40.56 -2.05
C GLN A 110 -17.32 -39.35 -2.14
N ALA A 111 -18.60 -39.52 -1.87
CA ALA A 111 -19.65 -38.54 -2.09
C ALA A 111 -19.35 -37.18 -1.40
N SER A 112 -18.85 -37.20 -0.17
CA SER A 112 -18.47 -35.98 0.57
C SER A 112 -17.31 -35.22 -0.08
N ILE A 113 -16.29 -35.92 -0.53
CA ILE A 113 -15.12 -35.35 -1.20
C ILE A 113 -15.49 -34.91 -2.63
N ALA A 114 -16.23 -35.72 -3.38
CA ALA A 114 -16.72 -35.37 -4.72
C ALA A 114 -17.56 -34.08 -4.69
N SER A 115 -18.45 -33.93 -3.71
CA SER A 115 -19.24 -32.71 -3.53
C SER A 115 -18.35 -31.49 -3.27
N MET A 116 -17.33 -31.60 -2.42
CA MET A 116 -16.36 -30.53 -2.18
C MET A 116 -15.57 -30.19 -3.46
N LEU A 117 -15.09 -31.21 -4.17
CA LEU A 117 -14.30 -31.02 -5.40
C LEU A 117 -15.10 -30.39 -6.55
N SER A 118 -16.43 -30.54 -6.58
CA SER A 118 -17.27 -29.91 -7.60
C SER A 118 -17.27 -28.37 -7.52
N VAL A 119 -17.02 -27.80 -6.35
CA VAL A 119 -17.01 -26.35 -6.12
C VAL A 119 -15.61 -25.78 -5.87
N ALA A 120 -14.65 -26.59 -5.46
CA ALA A 120 -13.30 -26.15 -5.11
C ALA A 120 -12.57 -25.37 -6.22
N PRO A 121 -12.62 -25.75 -7.51
CA PRO A 121 -12.01 -24.96 -8.58
C PRO A 121 -12.62 -23.57 -8.74
N ALA A 122 -13.95 -23.45 -8.62
CA ALA A 122 -14.63 -22.15 -8.71
C ALA A 122 -14.24 -21.23 -7.54
N MET A 123 -14.21 -21.75 -6.32
CA MET A 123 -13.75 -21.01 -5.13
C MET A 123 -12.28 -20.60 -5.25
N LEU A 124 -11.46 -21.46 -5.86
CA LEU A 124 -10.05 -21.16 -6.08
C LEU A 124 -9.88 -20.02 -7.09
N VAL A 125 -10.60 -20.06 -8.21
CA VAL A 125 -10.61 -18.98 -9.21
C VAL A 125 -11.16 -17.68 -8.62
N GLU A 126 -12.20 -17.73 -7.81
CA GLU A 126 -12.71 -16.55 -7.10
C GLU A 126 -11.64 -15.89 -6.24
N LYS A 127 -10.86 -16.70 -5.50
CA LYS A 127 -9.80 -16.22 -4.58
C LYS A 127 -8.54 -15.76 -5.33
N THR A 128 -8.14 -16.45 -6.39
CA THR A 128 -6.86 -16.25 -7.09
C THR A 128 -6.98 -15.49 -8.40
N ARG A 129 -8.18 -15.36 -8.93
CA ARG A 129 -8.47 -14.82 -10.28
C ARG A 129 -7.72 -15.54 -11.40
N GLY A 130 -7.25 -16.78 -11.14
CA GLY A 130 -6.43 -17.55 -12.08
C GLY A 130 -4.96 -17.11 -12.15
N ASN A 131 -4.52 -16.18 -11.29
CA ASN A 131 -3.18 -15.60 -11.34
C ASN A 131 -2.12 -16.38 -10.55
N PHE A 132 -2.53 -17.39 -9.76
CA PHE A 132 -1.63 -18.13 -8.88
C PHE A 132 -1.65 -19.63 -9.20
N PRO A 133 -0.85 -20.09 -10.18
CA PRO A 133 -0.85 -21.49 -10.64
C PRO A 133 -0.44 -22.50 -9.54
N ALA A 134 0.25 -22.05 -8.48
CA ALA A 134 0.64 -22.94 -7.39
C ALA A 134 -0.57 -23.50 -6.63
N GLN A 135 -1.61 -22.70 -6.38
CA GLN A 135 -2.82 -23.13 -5.68
C GLN A 135 -3.62 -24.15 -6.52
N GLU A 136 -3.68 -23.94 -7.85
CA GLU A 136 -4.30 -24.90 -8.77
C GLU A 136 -3.52 -26.21 -8.81
N ALA A 137 -2.19 -26.14 -8.86
CA ALA A 137 -1.32 -27.29 -8.83
C ALA A 137 -1.44 -28.09 -7.52
N ILE A 138 -1.55 -27.41 -6.37
CA ILE A 138 -1.76 -28.06 -5.06
C ILE A 138 -3.06 -28.86 -5.07
N LEU A 139 -4.15 -28.30 -5.59
CA LEU A 139 -5.42 -29.01 -5.72
C LEU A 139 -5.30 -30.20 -6.68
N ALA A 140 -4.69 -30.02 -7.84
CA ALA A 140 -4.50 -31.07 -8.84
C ALA A 140 -3.67 -32.24 -8.29
N VAL A 141 -2.50 -31.95 -7.71
CA VAL A 141 -1.61 -32.97 -7.11
C VAL A 141 -2.30 -33.72 -5.98
N ALA A 142 -3.06 -33.04 -5.11
CA ALA A 142 -3.79 -33.66 -4.02
C ALA A 142 -4.85 -34.65 -4.54
N VAL A 143 -5.59 -34.26 -5.61
CA VAL A 143 -6.65 -35.09 -6.21
C VAL A 143 -6.07 -36.26 -7.01
N GLU A 144 -5.10 -35.98 -7.90
CA GLU A 144 -4.45 -37.01 -8.72
C GLU A 144 -3.67 -38.01 -7.86
N GLY A 145 -2.87 -37.49 -6.90
CA GLY A 145 -2.06 -38.30 -6.00
C GLY A 145 -2.88 -39.18 -5.05
N ALA A 146 -4.12 -38.79 -4.76
CA ALA A 146 -5.04 -39.59 -3.95
C ALA A 146 -5.58 -40.83 -4.66
N GLN A 147 -5.45 -40.92 -6.00
CA GLN A 147 -6.00 -41.98 -6.83
C GLN A 147 -4.96 -43.03 -7.25
N VAL A 148 -3.71 -42.83 -6.88
CA VAL A 148 -2.58 -43.66 -7.29
C VAL A 148 -1.77 -44.13 -6.08
N ASP A 149 -0.82 -45.05 -6.30
CA ASP A 149 0.14 -45.47 -5.29
C ASP A 149 1.03 -44.31 -4.82
N PHE A 150 1.70 -44.51 -3.68
CA PHE A 150 2.51 -43.46 -3.05
C PHE A 150 3.66 -42.97 -3.92
N GLU A 151 4.39 -43.88 -4.57
CA GLU A 151 5.53 -43.52 -5.43
C GLU A 151 5.08 -42.76 -6.68
N THR A 152 3.95 -43.15 -7.27
CA THR A 152 3.36 -42.42 -8.42
C THR A 152 2.87 -41.05 -7.99
N ALA A 153 2.29 -40.90 -6.79
CA ALA A 153 1.88 -39.62 -6.25
C ALA A 153 3.08 -38.67 -6.07
N LEU A 154 4.22 -39.14 -5.55
CA LEU A 154 5.45 -38.35 -5.44
C LEU A 154 5.97 -37.89 -6.81
N ARG A 155 5.88 -38.74 -7.84
CA ARG A 155 6.26 -38.34 -9.21
C ARG A 155 5.34 -37.27 -9.78
N ILE A 156 4.04 -37.32 -9.50
CA ILE A 156 3.08 -36.28 -9.89
C ILE A 156 3.44 -34.96 -9.21
N GLU A 157 3.69 -34.97 -7.90
CA GLU A 157 4.11 -33.80 -7.14
C GLU A 157 5.40 -33.17 -7.72
N SER A 158 6.43 -33.97 -7.98
CA SER A 158 7.69 -33.50 -8.54
C SER A 158 7.55 -32.88 -9.95
N ARG A 159 6.68 -33.42 -10.80
CA ARG A 159 6.39 -32.86 -12.14
C ARG A 159 5.72 -31.49 -12.03
N TRP A 160 4.75 -31.37 -11.14
CA TRP A 160 4.09 -30.08 -10.90
C TRP A 160 5.03 -29.05 -10.28
N LEU A 161 5.89 -29.44 -9.31
CA LEU A 161 6.94 -28.56 -8.80
C LEU A 161 7.83 -28.06 -9.93
N THR A 162 8.33 -28.94 -10.81
CA THR A 162 9.18 -28.57 -11.95
C THR A 162 8.49 -27.55 -12.85
N ARG A 163 7.21 -27.76 -13.18
CA ARG A 163 6.41 -26.83 -13.99
C ARG A 163 6.28 -25.45 -13.32
N LEU A 164 6.03 -25.42 -12.02
CA LEU A 164 5.92 -24.16 -11.27
C LEU A 164 7.26 -23.44 -11.18
N ALA A 165 8.34 -24.15 -10.83
CA ALA A 165 9.67 -23.59 -10.64
C ALA A 165 10.26 -22.99 -11.93
N THR A 166 9.93 -23.56 -13.09
CA THR A 166 10.30 -23.00 -14.40
C THR A 166 9.38 -21.86 -14.85
N GLY A 167 8.22 -21.72 -14.22
CA GLY A 167 7.22 -20.70 -14.54
C GLY A 167 7.62 -19.29 -14.11
N GLN A 168 7.10 -18.28 -14.80
CA GLN A 168 7.44 -16.89 -14.52
C GLN A 168 6.87 -16.40 -13.18
N VAL A 169 5.68 -16.85 -12.78
CA VAL A 169 5.06 -16.44 -11.51
C VAL A 169 5.92 -16.82 -10.31
N ALA A 170 6.44 -18.06 -10.28
CA ALA A 170 7.33 -18.48 -9.20
C ALA A 170 8.62 -17.64 -9.16
N LYS A 171 9.24 -17.36 -10.32
CA LYS A 171 10.41 -16.49 -10.42
C LYS A 171 10.14 -15.10 -9.86
N ASN A 172 9.02 -14.50 -10.21
CA ASN A 172 8.60 -13.19 -9.72
C ASN A 172 8.41 -13.19 -8.20
N MET A 173 7.65 -14.17 -7.69
CA MET A 173 7.36 -14.26 -6.27
C MET A 173 8.60 -14.59 -5.44
N ILE A 174 9.50 -15.44 -5.93
CA ILE A 174 10.80 -15.72 -5.29
C ILE A 174 11.66 -14.46 -5.26
N GLN A 175 11.73 -13.70 -6.37
CA GLN A 175 12.50 -12.45 -6.39
C GLN A 175 12.03 -11.50 -5.28
N SER A 176 10.74 -11.30 -5.13
CA SER A 176 10.22 -10.33 -4.16
C SER A 176 10.11 -10.89 -2.74
N PHE A 177 9.49 -12.06 -2.55
CA PHE A 177 9.21 -12.56 -1.21
C PHE A 177 10.34 -13.36 -0.57
N PHE A 178 11.35 -13.77 -1.36
CA PHE A 178 12.54 -14.39 -0.80
C PHE A 178 13.74 -13.42 -0.87
N PHE A 179 14.17 -12.98 -2.05
CA PHE A 179 15.37 -12.13 -2.16
C PHE A 179 15.12 -10.73 -1.59
N HIS A 180 14.18 -9.96 -2.10
CA HIS A 180 13.97 -8.58 -1.66
C HIS A 180 13.54 -8.47 -0.19
N LEU A 181 12.66 -9.36 0.31
CA LEU A 181 12.33 -9.36 1.74
C LEU A 181 13.54 -9.71 2.62
N ASN A 182 14.45 -10.57 2.15
CA ASN A 182 15.67 -10.88 2.89
C ASN A 182 16.66 -9.69 2.87
N GLU A 183 16.72 -8.91 1.81
CA GLU A 183 17.49 -7.66 1.77
C GLU A 183 16.96 -6.65 2.79
N ILE A 184 15.63 -6.47 2.87
CA ILE A 184 15.01 -5.61 3.89
C ILE A 184 15.28 -6.15 5.31
N LYS A 185 15.16 -7.46 5.53
CA LYS A 185 15.46 -8.09 6.83
C LYS A 185 16.91 -7.96 7.22
N ALA A 186 17.83 -7.95 6.24
CA ALA A 186 19.26 -7.73 6.41
C ALA A 186 19.64 -6.24 6.53
N ASP A 187 18.64 -5.36 6.67
CA ASP A 187 18.83 -3.93 6.94
C ASP A 187 19.58 -3.18 5.82
N ARG A 188 19.40 -3.60 4.54
CA ARG A 188 20.10 -3.00 3.39
C ARG A 188 19.82 -1.50 3.23
N SER A 189 18.58 -1.06 3.46
CA SER A 189 18.20 0.37 3.38
C SER A 189 18.44 1.14 4.70
N ARG A 190 18.97 0.47 5.74
CA ARG A 190 19.36 1.11 7.00
C ARG A 190 20.78 1.67 6.90
N PRO A 191 21.05 2.92 7.34
CA PRO A 191 22.40 3.46 7.39
C PRO A 191 23.36 2.56 8.17
N GLN A 192 24.52 2.28 7.57
CA GLN A 192 25.56 1.45 8.18
C GLN A 192 26.33 2.25 9.25
N GLY A 193 26.84 1.57 10.27
CA GLY A 193 27.64 2.18 11.35
C GLY A 193 26.83 2.83 12.47
N GLU A 194 25.53 3.03 12.28
CA GLU A 194 24.66 3.57 13.33
C GLU A 194 24.24 2.48 14.32
N ALA A 195 24.44 2.75 15.63
CA ALA A 195 24.03 1.84 16.70
C ALA A 195 22.51 1.65 16.70
N ALA A 196 22.04 0.41 16.95
CA ALA A 196 20.62 0.14 17.10
C ALA A 196 20.04 0.85 18.34
N ARG A 197 18.95 1.56 18.16
CA ARG A 197 18.31 2.35 19.23
C ARG A 197 16.83 1.99 19.38
N MET A 198 16.51 1.25 20.43
CA MET A 198 15.13 0.92 20.77
C MET A 198 14.33 2.17 21.16
N THR A 199 13.08 2.23 20.74
CA THR A 199 12.11 3.23 21.21
C THR A 199 11.37 2.69 22.41
N MET A 200 11.53 3.32 23.56
CA MET A 200 10.90 2.90 24.82
C MET A 200 9.60 3.67 25.06
N LYS A 201 9.59 4.97 24.75
CA LYS A 201 8.44 5.85 24.93
C LYS A 201 8.17 6.62 23.63
N LEU A 202 6.99 6.39 23.05
CA LEU A 202 6.52 7.03 21.83
C LEU A 202 5.48 8.11 22.16
N GLY A 203 5.68 9.32 21.66
CA GLY A 203 4.68 10.37 21.64
C GLY A 203 3.88 10.34 20.33
N ILE A 204 2.59 10.60 20.38
CA ILE A 204 1.73 10.69 19.19
C ILE A 204 0.89 11.96 19.31
N LEU A 205 0.98 12.83 18.32
CA LEU A 205 0.18 14.03 18.17
C LEU A 205 -0.97 13.76 17.21
N GLY A 206 -2.19 13.81 17.73
CA GLY A 206 -3.41 13.44 17.01
C GLY A 206 -3.89 12.04 17.36
N ALA A 207 -5.09 11.94 17.96
CA ALA A 207 -5.73 10.67 18.35
C ALA A 207 -6.84 10.24 17.37
N GLY A 208 -6.78 10.72 16.14
CA GLY A 208 -7.65 10.30 15.05
C GLY A 208 -7.38 8.84 14.61
N MET A 209 -7.93 8.46 13.46
CA MET A 209 -7.82 7.09 12.92
C MET A 209 -6.36 6.59 12.85
N MET A 210 -5.45 7.42 12.30
CA MET A 210 -4.04 7.02 12.16
C MET A 210 -3.33 6.98 13.50
N GLY A 211 -3.41 8.05 14.32
CA GLY A 211 -2.71 8.10 15.61
C GLY A 211 -3.18 7.02 16.59
N SER A 212 -4.48 6.70 16.60
CA SER A 212 -5.02 5.58 17.39
C SER A 212 -4.47 4.23 16.94
N GLY A 213 -4.33 4.02 15.63
CA GLY A 213 -3.73 2.81 15.06
C GLY A 213 -2.24 2.69 15.36
N ILE A 214 -1.50 3.81 15.30
CA ILE A 214 -0.06 3.87 15.65
C ILE A 214 0.12 3.57 17.15
N ALA A 215 -0.73 4.15 18.00
CA ALA A 215 -0.72 3.85 19.44
C ALA A 215 -0.93 2.36 19.73
N TRP A 216 -1.89 1.75 19.05
CA TRP A 216 -2.11 0.31 19.11
C TRP A 216 -0.86 -0.49 18.69
N ALA A 217 -0.27 -0.15 17.55
CA ALA A 217 0.88 -0.88 17.01
C ALA A 217 2.07 -0.85 17.99
N ALA A 218 2.37 0.32 18.58
CA ALA A 218 3.46 0.51 19.52
C ALA A 218 3.18 -0.17 20.87
N ALA A 219 2.01 0.07 21.48
CA ALA A 219 1.66 -0.47 22.80
C ALA A 219 1.59 -2.00 22.82
N SER A 220 1.07 -2.63 21.73
CA SER A 220 1.00 -4.07 21.60
C SER A 220 2.39 -4.74 21.49
N ARG A 221 3.43 -3.98 21.18
CA ARG A 221 4.84 -4.41 21.13
C ARG A 221 5.66 -3.99 22.37
N GLY A 222 4.98 -3.49 23.40
CA GLY A 222 5.60 -3.25 24.71
C GLY A 222 6.06 -1.81 24.96
N MET A 223 5.90 -0.90 24.00
CA MET A 223 6.26 0.52 24.18
C MET A 223 5.27 1.25 25.06
N SER A 224 5.76 2.20 25.86
CA SER A 224 4.93 3.22 26.49
C SER A 224 4.52 4.26 25.45
N VAL A 225 3.25 4.67 25.44
CA VAL A 225 2.71 5.59 24.45
C VAL A 225 2.03 6.76 25.14
N VAL A 226 2.37 7.98 24.74
CA VAL A 226 1.65 9.20 25.08
C VAL A 226 0.83 9.60 23.87
N LEU A 227 -0.50 9.47 23.95
CA LEU A 227 -1.43 9.82 22.90
C LEU A 227 -2.08 11.16 23.23
N LYS A 228 -1.65 12.22 22.52
CA LYS A 228 -2.07 13.61 22.72
C LYS A 228 -3.04 14.07 21.64
N ASP A 229 -4.14 14.71 22.07
CA ASP A 229 -5.05 15.42 21.17
C ASP A 229 -5.39 16.81 21.72
N VAL A 230 -6.26 17.57 21.03
CA VAL A 230 -6.70 18.92 21.44
C VAL A 230 -7.48 18.91 22.74
N SER A 231 -8.08 17.80 23.13
CA SER A 231 -8.71 17.58 24.42
C SER A 231 -8.45 16.16 24.91
N ARG A 232 -8.43 15.99 26.23
CA ARG A 232 -8.30 14.68 26.87
C ARG A 232 -9.39 13.71 26.43
N GLU A 233 -10.61 14.20 26.22
CA GLU A 233 -11.73 13.40 25.74
C GLU A 233 -11.44 12.77 24.37
N LYS A 234 -10.93 13.56 23.39
CA LYS A 234 -10.54 13.04 22.09
C LYS A 234 -9.38 12.03 22.18
N ALA A 235 -8.41 12.28 23.05
CA ALA A 235 -7.33 11.35 23.30
C ALA A 235 -7.84 10.01 23.89
N GLU A 236 -8.80 10.04 24.82
CA GLU A 236 -9.45 8.84 25.37
C GLU A 236 -10.29 8.10 24.32
N GLN A 237 -10.99 8.81 23.44
CA GLN A 237 -11.69 8.19 22.29
C GLN A 237 -10.71 7.44 21.38
N GLY A 238 -9.53 8.02 21.13
CA GLY A 238 -8.45 7.37 20.41
C GLY A 238 -7.93 6.10 21.11
N LYS A 239 -7.74 6.17 22.45
CA LYS A 239 -7.35 5.01 23.25
C LYS A 239 -8.42 3.91 23.25
N ALA A 240 -9.71 4.28 23.20
CA ALA A 240 -10.82 3.32 23.11
C ALA A 240 -10.77 2.47 21.82
N TYR A 241 -10.13 2.94 20.75
CA TYR A 241 -9.86 2.11 19.58
C TYR A 241 -9.03 0.87 19.91
N SER A 242 -7.94 1.06 20.67
CA SER A 242 -7.10 -0.04 21.16
C SER A 242 -7.87 -0.99 22.08
N ALA A 243 -8.75 -0.46 22.96
CA ALA A 243 -9.59 -1.27 23.82
C ALA A 243 -10.52 -2.20 23.02
N ARG A 244 -11.15 -1.69 21.94
CA ARG A 244 -12.00 -2.51 21.06
C ARG A 244 -11.23 -3.64 20.35
N LEU A 245 -10.01 -3.37 19.89
CA LEU A 245 -9.16 -4.40 19.27
C LEU A 245 -8.74 -5.48 20.27
N LEU A 246 -8.43 -5.08 21.50
CA LEU A 246 -8.06 -6.00 22.58
C LEU A 246 -9.25 -6.88 23.01
N ALA A 247 -10.45 -6.30 23.16
CA ALA A 247 -11.67 -7.03 23.48
C ALA A 247 -11.93 -8.18 22.48
N LYS A 248 -11.84 -7.89 21.17
CA LYS A 248 -11.99 -8.90 20.12
C LYS A 248 -10.96 -10.04 20.20
N ARG A 249 -9.72 -9.74 20.63
CA ARG A 249 -8.67 -10.75 20.80
C ARG A 249 -8.92 -11.63 22.03
N VAL A 250 -9.46 -11.04 23.09
CA VAL A 250 -9.86 -11.79 24.30
C VAL A 250 -11.05 -12.68 23.98
N GLU A 251 -12.10 -12.18 23.35
CA GLU A 251 -13.28 -12.94 22.92
C GLU A 251 -12.92 -14.13 22.01
N SER A 252 -11.94 -13.93 21.11
CA SER A 252 -11.46 -15.00 20.21
C SER A 252 -10.45 -15.95 20.86
N GLY A 253 -10.16 -15.82 22.16
CA GLY A 253 -9.19 -16.65 22.89
C GLY A 253 -7.72 -16.43 22.51
N ARG A 254 -7.42 -15.40 21.70
CA ARG A 254 -6.06 -15.09 21.24
C ARG A 254 -5.21 -14.32 22.25
N MET A 255 -5.81 -13.83 23.32
CA MET A 255 -5.14 -13.05 24.37
C MET A 255 -5.87 -13.21 25.70
N SER A 256 -5.13 -13.29 26.83
CA SER A 256 -5.73 -13.25 28.16
C SER A 256 -6.20 -11.84 28.52
N PRO A 257 -7.24 -11.70 29.38
CA PRO A 257 -7.71 -10.41 29.87
C PRO A 257 -6.60 -9.55 30.53
N ASP A 258 -5.75 -10.18 31.35
CA ASP A 258 -4.65 -9.50 32.06
C ASP A 258 -3.63 -8.91 31.08
N LYS A 259 -3.29 -9.65 30.04
CA LYS A 259 -2.40 -9.18 28.98
C LYS A 259 -3.03 -8.03 28.20
N ALA A 260 -4.32 -8.11 27.91
CA ALA A 260 -5.05 -7.03 27.23
C ALA A 260 -5.03 -5.75 28.07
N GLN A 261 -5.32 -5.85 29.36
CA GLN A 261 -5.26 -4.74 30.30
C GLN A 261 -3.85 -4.13 30.40
N SER A 262 -2.81 -4.96 30.47
CA SER A 262 -1.41 -4.50 30.47
C SER A 262 -1.04 -3.72 29.20
N VAL A 263 -1.54 -4.11 28.01
CA VAL A 263 -1.32 -3.34 26.78
C VAL A 263 -2.04 -2.00 26.83
N LEU A 264 -3.29 -1.97 27.28
CA LEU A 264 -4.07 -0.73 27.33
C LEU A 264 -3.51 0.29 28.34
N GLN A 265 -2.93 -0.18 29.45
CA GLN A 265 -2.26 0.67 30.45
C GLN A 265 -1.00 1.37 29.93
N ARG A 266 -0.37 0.86 28.85
CA ARG A 266 0.77 1.52 28.22
C ARG A 266 0.40 2.77 27.45
N ILE A 267 -0.89 3.00 27.16
CA ILE A 267 -1.36 4.17 26.43
C ILE A 267 -1.88 5.20 27.44
N GLN A 268 -1.13 6.30 27.59
CA GLN A 268 -1.53 7.48 28.34
C GLN A 268 -2.21 8.46 27.39
N ALA A 269 -3.50 8.72 27.59
CA ALA A 269 -4.24 9.75 26.87
C ALA A 269 -4.07 11.10 27.57
N THR A 270 -3.78 12.17 26.82
CA THR A 270 -3.54 13.51 27.37
C THR A 270 -3.89 14.62 26.39
N ASP A 271 -4.10 15.82 26.90
CA ASP A 271 -4.16 17.07 26.14
C ASP A 271 -2.95 17.99 26.42
N ALA A 272 -2.09 17.61 27.37
CA ALA A 272 -0.91 18.38 27.76
C ALA A 272 0.30 18.04 26.87
N MET A 273 0.92 19.05 26.25
CA MET A 273 2.13 18.91 25.44
C MET A 273 3.34 18.46 26.30
N GLN A 274 3.39 18.88 27.56
CA GLN A 274 4.47 18.57 28.51
C GLN A 274 4.65 17.06 28.76
N ASP A 275 3.60 16.25 28.62
CA ASP A 275 3.66 14.79 28.78
C ASP A 275 4.57 14.10 27.74
N LEU A 276 4.85 14.79 26.63
CA LEU A 276 5.75 14.33 25.57
C LEU A 276 7.24 14.51 25.90
N SER A 277 7.59 15.27 26.93
CA SER A 277 8.98 15.67 27.21
C SER A 277 9.98 14.53 27.38
N ALA A 278 9.53 13.37 27.85
CA ALA A 278 10.36 12.17 28.03
C ALA A 278 10.20 11.13 26.90
N CYS A 279 9.68 11.51 25.72
CA CYS A 279 9.53 10.60 24.59
C CYS A 279 10.85 10.50 23.81
N ASP A 280 11.20 9.28 23.38
CA ASP A 280 12.37 9.01 22.54
C ASP A 280 12.12 9.38 21.08
N MET A 281 10.86 9.33 20.67
CA MET A 281 10.37 9.63 19.34
C MET A 281 8.95 10.19 19.43
N VAL A 282 8.62 11.15 18.59
CA VAL A 282 7.26 11.70 18.45
C VAL A 282 6.82 11.57 17.00
N ILE A 283 5.58 11.11 16.80
CA ILE A 283 4.95 11.01 15.47
C ILE A 283 3.73 11.92 15.45
N GLU A 284 3.72 12.86 14.52
CA GLU A 284 2.58 13.72 14.23
C GLU A 284 1.66 13.02 13.22
N ALA A 285 0.37 12.92 13.57
CA ALA A 285 -0.68 12.28 12.78
C ALA A 285 -2.00 13.09 12.82
N VAL A 286 -1.89 14.43 12.74
CA VAL A 286 -3.03 15.34 12.69
C VAL A 286 -3.51 15.56 11.26
N TYR A 287 -4.54 16.40 11.07
CA TYR A 287 -5.11 16.73 9.78
C TYR A 287 -4.03 17.23 8.80
N GLU A 288 -4.22 16.91 7.50
CA GLU A 288 -3.24 17.18 6.43
C GLU A 288 -3.28 18.66 6.00
N ASP A 289 -2.79 19.53 6.89
CA ASP A 289 -2.66 20.97 6.70
C ASP A 289 -1.26 21.43 7.10
N GLN A 290 -0.54 22.05 6.18
CA GLN A 290 0.86 22.43 6.38
C GLN A 290 1.05 23.46 7.49
N ALA A 291 0.13 24.44 7.64
CA ALA A 291 0.24 25.48 8.64
C ALA A 291 -0.02 24.92 10.05
N LEU A 292 -1.04 24.06 10.19
CA LEU A 292 -1.33 23.34 11.43
C LEU A 292 -0.15 22.48 11.85
N LYS A 293 0.40 21.67 10.93
CA LYS A 293 1.57 20.82 11.20
C LYS A 293 2.78 21.64 11.63
N ALA A 294 3.09 22.73 10.90
CA ALA A 294 4.19 23.62 11.23
C ALA A 294 4.04 24.29 12.61
N LYS A 295 2.82 24.63 13.02
CA LYS A 295 2.54 25.14 14.37
C LYS A 295 2.81 24.09 15.43
N LEU A 296 2.26 22.88 15.26
CA LEU A 296 2.42 21.78 16.22
C LEU A 296 3.88 21.30 16.33
N ILE A 297 4.64 21.30 15.24
CA ILE A 297 6.07 20.99 15.25
C ILE A 297 6.82 21.95 16.19
N ARG A 298 6.59 23.26 16.08
CA ARG A 298 7.23 24.26 16.95
C ARG A 298 6.85 24.06 18.42
N GLU A 299 5.54 23.97 18.69
CA GLU A 299 5.04 23.76 20.08
C GLU A 299 5.58 22.47 20.72
N ALA A 300 5.70 21.39 19.95
CA ALA A 300 6.25 20.13 20.46
C ALA A 300 7.75 20.25 20.75
N LEU A 301 8.53 20.86 19.85
CA LEU A 301 9.97 21.00 20.02
C LEU A 301 10.37 21.84 21.23
N ASP A 302 9.51 22.76 21.70
CA ASP A 302 9.74 23.56 22.91
C ASP A 302 9.77 22.69 24.17
N VAL A 303 9.15 21.50 24.17
CA VAL A 303 9.07 20.61 25.33
C VAL A 303 9.89 19.33 25.17
N LEU A 304 10.29 18.96 23.94
CA LEU A 304 10.99 17.72 23.64
C LEU A 304 12.49 17.79 23.96
N GLY A 305 13.04 16.70 24.50
CA GLY A 305 14.46 16.53 24.72
C GLY A 305 15.29 16.67 23.42
N GLU A 306 16.56 17.09 23.56
CA GLU A 306 17.45 17.33 22.41
C GLU A 306 17.68 16.11 21.51
N ALA A 307 17.62 14.90 22.06
CA ALA A 307 17.84 13.64 21.33
C ALA A 307 16.57 13.04 20.73
N THR A 308 15.40 13.68 20.93
CA THR A 308 14.11 13.18 20.44
C THR A 308 14.00 13.32 18.92
N VAL A 309 13.72 12.22 18.23
CA VAL A 309 13.40 12.23 16.80
C VAL A 309 11.93 12.66 16.61
N PHE A 310 11.71 13.64 15.74
CA PHE A 310 10.37 14.06 15.35
C PHE A 310 10.01 13.52 13.97
N ALA A 311 8.89 12.81 13.88
CA ALA A 311 8.39 12.24 12.64
C ALA A 311 7.01 12.79 12.26
N SER A 312 6.74 12.92 10.97
CA SER A 312 5.41 13.23 10.45
C SER A 312 4.83 12.01 9.69
N ASN A 313 3.55 11.73 9.94
CA ASN A 313 2.79 10.72 9.20
C ASN A 313 2.05 11.32 7.99
N THR A 314 2.50 12.46 7.47
CA THR A 314 1.94 13.06 6.26
C THR A 314 1.99 12.08 5.09
N SER A 315 1.01 12.15 4.19
CA SER A 315 0.95 11.32 2.97
C SER A 315 1.40 12.06 1.71
N THR A 316 1.40 13.40 1.73
CA THR A 316 1.61 14.20 0.51
C THR A 316 2.53 15.40 0.67
N ILE A 317 2.61 15.97 1.88
CA ILE A 317 3.41 17.18 2.13
C ILE A 317 4.90 16.81 2.22
N PRO A 318 5.79 17.40 1.42
CA PRO A 318 7.21 17.10 1.47
C PRO A 318 7.80 17.28 2.87
N ILE A 319 8.55 16.28 3.32
CA ILE A 319 9.17 16.26 4.64
C ILE A 319 10.15 17.42 4.81
N THR A 320 10.88 17.77 3.76
CA THR A 320 11.80 18.92 3.72
C THR A 320 11.06 20.25 3.99
N GLU A 321 9.83 20.39 3.51
CA GLU A 321 9.02 21.59 3.74
C GLU A 321 8.55 21.67 5.21
N LEU A 322 8.07 20.55 5.77
CA LEU A 322 7.69 20.49 7.19
C LEU A 322 8.88 20.70 8.12
N ALA A 323 10.05 20.17 7.76
CA ALA A 323 11.28 20.32 8.53
C ALA A 323 11.76 21.78 8.67
N LYS A 324 11.30 22.71 7.82
CA LYS A 324 11.56 24.15 7.95
C LYS A 324 10.97 24.74 9.26
N ALA A 325 9.92 24.12 9.79
CA ALA A 325 9.32 24.52 11.06
C ALA A 325 10.09 23.99 12.28
N SER A 326 11.04 23.06 12.08
CA SER A 326 11.85 22.43 13.11
C SER A 326 13.14 23.22 13.35
N ALA A 327 13.48 23.47 14.61
CA ALA A 327 14.80 23.99 15.00
C ALA A 327 15.91 22.92 14.81
N ARG A 328 15.55 21.65 14.66
CA ARG A 328 16.46 20.50 14.50
C ARG A 328 16.06 19.68 13.26
N PRO A 329 16.20 20.23 12.04
CA PRO A 329 15.74 19.58 10.81
C PRO A 329 16.50 18.27 10.50
N GLU A 330 17.69 18.05 11.06
CA GLU A 330 18.45 16.79 10.95
C GLU A 330 17.83 15.65 11.77
N GLN A 331 16.99 15.95 12.77
CA GLN A 331 16.23 14.99 13.56
C GLN A 331 14.76 14.88 13.12
N PHE A 332 14.43 15.42 11.95
CA PHE A 332 13.09 15.38 11.37
C PHE A 332 13.01 14.37 10.22
N ILE A 333 11.95 13.54 10.20
CA ILE A 333 11.79 12.45 9.25
C ILE A 333 10.31 12.19 8.93
N GLY A 334 10.02 11.59 7.77
CA GLY A 334 8.70 11.06 7.46
C GLY A 334 8.56 9.60 7.88
N VAL A 335 7.41 9.24 8.48
CA VAL A 335 7.07 7.86 8.81
C VAL A 335 5.61 7.63 8.42
N HIS A 336 5.38 7.27 7.18
CA HIS A 336 4.08 7.16 6.57
C HIS A 336 3.48 5.77 6.81
N PHE A 337 2.44 5.72 7.63
CA PHE A 337 1.64 4.53 7.90
C PHE A 337 0.44 4.44 6.95
N PHE A 338 -0.01 3.22 6.70
CA PHE A 338 -1.18 2.94 5.87
C PHE A 338 -2.37 2.50 6.71
N SER A 339 -3.57 2.89 6.28
CA SER A 339 -4.82 2.55 6.96
C SER A 339 -5.41 1.24 6.41
N PRO A 340 -5.94 0.36 7.29
CA PRO A 340 -5.91 0.41 8.75
C PRO A 340 -4.56 -0.09 9.31
N VAL A 341 -3.99 0.68 10.25
CA VAL A 341 -2.60 0.47 10.73
C VAL A 341 -2.36 -0.96 11.25
N GLU A 342 -3.34 -1.57 11.93
CA GLU A 342 -3.20 -2.91 12.48
C GLU A 342 -3.11 -4.03 11.42
N LYS A 343 -3.55 -3.77 10.20
CA LYS A 343 -3.56 -4.74 9.09
C LYS A 343 -2.43 -4.50 8.08
N MET A 344 -2.06 -3.24 7.87
CA MET A 344 -1.07 -2.89 6.85
C MET A 344 0.34 -3.21 7.33
N PRO A 345 1.09 -4.06 6.59
CA PRO A 345 2.42 -4.51 7.03
C PRO A 345 3.53 -3.51 6.74
N LEU A 346 3.33 -2.59 5.78
CA LEU A 346 4.33 -1.66 5.29
C LEU A 346 4.35 -0.35 6.06
N ILE A 347 5.52 0.23 6.21
CA ILE A 347 5.73 1.65 6.53
C ILE A 347 6.75 2.23 5.56
N GLU A 348 6.43 3.37 4.97
CA GLU A 348 7.32 4.14 4.13
C GLU A 348 8.06 5.17 4.98
N ILE A 349 9.38 5.09 5.04
CA ILE A 349 10.25 6.03 5.76
C ILE A 349 10.78 7.03 4.74
N ILE A 350 10.53 8.32 4.98
CA ILE A 350 10.87 9.37 4.02
C ILE A 350 12.01 10.22 4.57
N ARG A 351 13.16 10.15 3.90
CA ARG A 351 14.35 10.93 4.23
C ARG A 351 14.24 12.34 3.65
N GLY A 352 14.06 13.34 4.51
CA GLY A 352 14.16 14.76 4.12
C GLY A 352 15.59 15.17 3.79
N LYS A 353 15.76 16.27 3.05
CA LYS A 353 17.09 16.74 2.59
C LYS A 353 18.11 16.97 3.70
N LYS A 354 17.66 17.29 4.91
CA LYS A 354 18.54 17.54 6.08
C LYS A 354 18.55 16.38 7.08
N THR A 355 17.69 15.36 6.91
CA THR A 355 17.61 14.21 7.81
C THR A 355 18.95 13.48 7.85
N ASN A 356 19.55 13.33 9.05
CA ASN A 356 20.80 12.62 9.22
C ASN A 356 20.61 11.09 9.31
N ASP A 357 21.71 10.35 9.19
CA ASP A 357 21.71 8.89 9.22
C ASP A 357 21.26 8.30 10.56
N ALA A 358 21.59 8.94 11.68
CA ALA A 358 21.16 8.50 13.00
C ALA A 358 19.63 8.57 13.17
N THR A 359 18.99 9.61 12.62
CA THR A 359 17.53 9.77 12.59
C THR A 359 16.86 8.71 11.71
N LEU A 360 17.41 8.48 10.52
CA LEU A 360 16.91 7.42 9.62
C LEU A 360 17.04 6.03 10.26
N ALA A 361 18.21 5.73 10.87
CA ALA A 361 18.42 4.47 11.57
C ALA A 361 17.43 4.27 12.73
N LYS A 362 17.17 5.33 13.53
CA LYS A 362 16.18 5.30 14.63
C LYS A 362 14.77 5.00 14.11
N ALA A 363 14.35 5.66 13.03
CA ALA A 363 13.03 5.43 12.43
C ALA A 363 12.93 4.00 11.86
N TYR A 364 13.97 3.51 11.22
CA TYR A 364 14.05 2.15 10.69
C TYR A 364 13.93 1.10 11.80
N ASP A 365 14.71 1.26 12.87
CA ASP A 365 14.68 0.38 14.04
C ASP A 365 13.29 0.38 14.71
N PHE A 366 12.65 1.56 14.83
CA PHE A 366 11.29 1.69 15.34
C PHE A 366 10.28 0.90 14.51
N VAL A 367 10.34 1.00 13.17
CA VAL A 367 9.43 0.27 12.28
C VAL A 367 9.59 -1.24 12.44
N LYS A 368 10.81 -1.75 12.54
CA LYS A 368 11.07 -3.17 12.82
C LYS A 368 10.60 -3.58 14.21
N GLN A 369 10.80 -2.73 15.22
CA GLN A 369 10.39 -2.98 16.60
C GLN A 369 8.86 -3.17 16.72
N ILE A 370 8.06 -2.41 15.96
CA ILE A 370 6.61 -2.62 15.91
C ILE A 370 6.17 -3.79 15.01
N GLY A 371 7.13 -4.51 14.41
CA GLY A 371 6.90 -5.70 13.60
C GLY A 371 6.34 -5.41 12.21
N LYS A 372 6.71 -4.25 11.64
CA LYS A 372 6.34 -3.86 10.29
C LYS A 372 7.55 -3.89 9.36
N THR A 373 7.29 -3.87 8.07
CA THR A 373 8.30 -3.89 7.01
C THR A 373 8.62 -2.45 6.60
N PRO A 374 9.84 -1.93 6.82
CA PRO A 374 10.24 -0.62 6.36
C PRO A 374 10.62 -0.65 4.87
N ILE A 375 10.27 0.40 4.15
CA ILE A 375 10.95 0.83 2.93
C ILE A 375 11.49 2.23 3.15
N VAL A 376 12.60 2.57 2.48
CA VAL A 376 13.23 3.90 2.59
C VAL A 376 13.14 4.61 1.25
N VAL A 377 12.66 5.84 1.29
CA VAL A 377 12.53 6.69 0.11
C VAL A 377 13.06 8.10 0.38
N ASN A 378 13.53 8.78 -0.66
CA ASN A 378 13.87 10.19 -0.56
C ASN A 378 12.64 11.08 -0.72
N ASP A 379 12.73 12.28 -0.16
CA ASP A 379 11.63 13.22 -0.10
C ASP A 379 11.23 13.75 -1.49
N ALA A 380 9.96 13.60 -1.80
CA ALA A 380 9.30 14.13 -2.99
C ALA A 380 7.81 14.36 -2.68
N ARG A 381 7.10 15.13 -3.48
CA ARG A 381 5.65 15.28 -3.32
C ARG A 381 4.94 13.94 -3.57
N GLY A 382 4.21 13.45 -2.56
CA GLY A 382 3.52 12.15 -2.58
C GLY A 382 4.47 10.95 -2.43
N PHE A 383 5.76 11.22 -2.14
CA PHE A 383 6.80 10.21 -1.91
C PHE A 383 6.85 9.15 -3.02
N TYR A 384 6.93 7.88 -2.70
CA TYR A 384 6.81 6.78 -3.65
C TYR A 384 5.37 6.23 -3.70
N THR A 385 4.86 5.82 -2.54
CA THR A 385 3.61 5.04 -2.50
C THR A 385 2.39 5.83 -2.94
N SER A 386 2.16 7.02 -2.38
CA SER A 386 1.02 7.87 -2.77
C SER A 386 1.14 8.37 -4.22
N ARG A 387 2.37 8.66 -4.66
CA ARG A 387 2.65 9.12 -6.02
C ARG A 387 2.28 8.07 -7.07
N VAL A 388 2.73 6.83 -6.89
CA VAL A 388 2.45 5.73 -7.82
C VAL A 388 0.98 5.30 -7.73
N PHE A 389 0.46 5.16 -6.51
CA PHE A 389 -0.94 4.80 -6.29
C PHE A 389 -1.92 5.78 -6.94
N SER A 390 -1.62 7.09 -6.90
CA SER A 390 -2.44 8.12 -7.55
C SER A 390 -2.56 7.90 -9.06
N THR A 391 -1.55 7.34 -9.72
CA THR A 391 -1.63 7.05 -11.16
C THR A 391 -2.68 5.98 -11.48
N TYR A 392 -2.79 4.95 -10.65
CA TYR A 392 -3.82 3.91 -10.80
C TYR A 392 -5.24 4.48 -10.66
N VAL A 393 -5.44 5.30 -9.65
CA VAL A 393 -6.72 5.95 -9.36
C VAL A 393 -7.11 6.92 -10.47
N ASN A 394 -6.17 7.78 -10.87
CA ASN A 394 -6.38 8.75 -11.93
C ASN A 394 -6.69 8.09 -13.27
N GLU A 395 -6.02 6.98 -13.58
CA GLU A 395 -6.27 6.24 -14.81
C GLU A 395 -7.65 5.55 -14.81
N GLY A 396 -8.11 5.08 -13.65
CA GLY A 396 -9.48 4.58 -13.48
C GLY A 396 -10.53 5.65 -13.76
N MET A 397 -10.34 6.86 -13.25
CA MET A 397 -11.22 8.00 -13.54
C MET A 397 -11.11 8.45 -14.99
N ALA A 398 -9.92 8.40 -15.60
CA ALA A 398 -9.72 8.72 -17.01
C ALA A 398 -10.51 7.77 -17.92
N LEU A 399 -10.44 6.47 -17.66
CA LEU A 399 -11.21 5.45 -18.37
C LEU A 399 -12.73 5.69 -18.26
N LEU A 400 -13.22 6.04 -17.08
CA LEU A 400 -14.62 6.39 -16.87
C LEU A 400 -15.02 7.63 -17.67
N GLY A 401 -14.20 8.70 -17.62
CA GLY A 401 -14.43 9.94 -18.37
C GLY A 401 -14.34 9.76 -19.90
N GLU A 402 -13.62 8.75 -20.37
CA GLU A 402 -13.56 8.35 -21.78
C GLU A 402 -14.73 7.43 -22.19
N GLY A 403 -15.64 7.10 -21.25
CA GLY A 403 -16.88 6.37 -21.50
C GLY A 403 -16.79 4.86 -21.29
N VAL A 404 -15.74 4.35 -20.68
CA VAL A 404 -15.68 2.93 -20.25
C VAL A 404 -16.58 2.77 -19.03
N SER A 405 -17.43 1.71 -19.03
CA SER A 405 -18.33 1.48 -17.88
C SER A 405 -17.56 1.19 -16.59
N ALA A 406 -18.01 1.76 -15.48
CA ALA A 406 -17.41 1.60 -14.16
C ALA A 406 -17.25 0.11 -13.79
N ALA A 407 -18.26 -0.71 -14.02
CA ALA A 407 -18.21 -2.16 -13.74
C ALA A 407 -17.09 -2.86 -14.51
N ARG A 408 -16.84 -2.47 -15.76
CA ARG A 408 -15.78 -3.05 -16.58
C ARG A 408 -14.40 -2.65 -16.08
N ILE A 409 -14.21 -1.37 -15.71
CA ILE A 409 -12.96 -0.87 -15.11
C ILE A 409 -12.62 -1.63 -13.83
N GLU A 410 -13.59 -1.73 -12.91
CA GLU A 410 -13.43 -2.41 -11.63
C GLU A 410 -13.10 -3.91 -11.81
N ASN A 411 -13.87 -4.60 -12.67
CA ASN A 411 -13.68 -6.02 -12.91
C ASN A 411 -12.32 -6.34 -13.55
N ILE A 412 -11.87 -5.57 -14.54
CA ILE A 412 -10.56 -5.80 -15.18
C ILE A 412 -9.41 -5.54 -14.21
N ALA A 413 -9.50 -4.49 -13.39
CA ALA A 413 -8.53 -4.24 -12.35
C ALA A 413 -8.43 -5.41 -11.35
N MET A 414 -9.57 -5.94 -10.91
CA MET A 414 -9.60 -7.09 -9.99
C MET A 414 -9.15 -8.39 -10.68
N GLN A 415 -9.44 -8.58 -11.96
CA GLN A 415 -8.92 -9.72 -12.74
C GLN A 415 -7.40 -9.66 -12.91
N PHE A 416 -6.84 -8.48 -13.09
CA PHE A 416 -5.39 -8.28 -13.07
C PHE A 416 -4.78 -8.63 -11.70
N GLY A 417 -5.57 -8.66 -10.63
CA GLY A 417 -5.16 -9.06 -9.28
C GLY A 417 -5.03 -7.91 -8.30
N MET A 418 -5.49 -6.69 -8.65
CA MET A 418 -5.63 -5.62 -7.66
C MET A 418 -6.68 -6.00 -6.62
N PRO A 419 -6.44 -5.74 -5.33
CA PRO A 419 -7.37 -6.12 -4.26
C PRO A 419 -8.69 -5.33 -4.31
N VAL A 420 -8.64 -4.13 -4.87
CA VAL A 420 -9.78 -3.20 -5.00
C VAL A 420 -9.66 -2.48 -6.33
N GLY A 421 -10.79 -2.28 -7.01
CA GLY A 421 -10.81 -1.50 -8.25
C GLY A 421 -10.54 -0.01 -8.01
N PRO A 422 -10.11 0.75 -9.03
CA PRO A 422 -9.65 2.12 -8.86
C PRO A 422 -10.73 3.09 -8.37
N LEU A 423 -11.98 2.92 -8.82
CA LEU A 423 -13.08 3.79 -8.40
C LEU A 423 -13.54 3.49 -6.97
N ALA A 424 -13.56 2.21 -6.59
CA ALA A 424 -13.88 1.81 -5.22
C ALA A 424 -12.84 2.33 -4.23
N VAL A 425 -11.58 2.35 -4.60
CA VAL A 425 -10.50 2.83 -3.74
C VAL A 425 -10.53 4.36 -3.56
N VAL A 426 -10.92 5.12 -4.59
CA VAL A 426 -11.13 6.58 -4.47
C VAL A 426 -12.19 6.88 -3.42
N ASP A 427 -13.29 6.12 -3.43
CA ASP A 427 -14.35 6.29 -2.43
C ASP A 427 -13.87 6.03 -0.99
N GLU A 428 -12.97 5.06 -0.79
CA GLU A 428 -12.38 4.77 0.53
C GLU A 428 -11.41 5.87 0.99
N VAL A 429 -10.64 6.47 0.07
CA VAL A 429 -9.68 7.55 0.36
C VAL A 429 -10.39 8.89 0.52
N SER A 430 -11.45 9.15 -0.23
CA SER A 430 -12.24 10.39 -0.34
C SER A 430 -11.95 11.18 -1.62
N LEU A 431 -13.01 11.39 -2.40
CA LEU A 431 -12.92 12.28 -3.58
C LEU A 431 -12.58 13.72 -3.19
N LYS A 432 -13.01 14.16 -1.99
CA LYS A 432 -12.61 15.48 -1.49
C LYS A 432 -11.10 15.59 -1.34
N LEU A 433 -10.44 14.57 -0.76
CA LEU A 433 -8.99 14.57 -0.61
C LEU A 433 -8.30 14.54 -1.99
N ALA A 434 -8.81 13.76 -2.94
CA ALA A 434 -8.28 13.72 -4.30
C ALA A 434 -8.39 15.09 -5.00
N ASP A 435 -9.49 15.80 -4.81
CA ASP A 435 -9.74 17.14 -5.32
C ASP A 435 -8.82 18.18 -4.67
N ASP A 436 -8.69 18.15 -3.34
CA ASP A 436 -7.77 19.03 -2.59
C ASP A 436 -6.30 18.84 -3.05
N VAL A 437 -5.87 17.60 -3.29
CA VAL A 437 -4.52 17.26 -3.80
C VAL A 437 -4.31 17.79 -5.22
N LEU A 438 -5.31 17.64 -6.10
CA LEU A 438 -5.25 18.17 -7.48
C LEU A 438 -5.09 19.69 -7.46
N HIS A 439 -5.90 20.41 -6.68
CA HIS A 439 -5.80 21.87 -6.58
C HIS A 439 -4.44 22.31 -6.05
N GLN A 440 -3.90 21.65 -5.01
CA GLN A 440 -2.56 21.94 -4.51
C GLN A 440 -1.46 21.70 -5.56
N GLU A 441 -1.60 20.67 -6.42
CA GLU A 441 -0.66 20.43 -7.52
C GLU A 441 -0.73 21.54 -8.58
N LEU A 442 -1.92 21.94 -8.99
CA LEU A 442 -2.14 23.00 -9.98
C LEU A 442 -1.62 24.36 -9.47
N ASP A 443 -1.85 24.70 -8.20
CA ASP A 443 -1.35 25.91 -7.57
C ASP A 443 0.19 25.92 -7.53
N ALA A 444 0.81 24.80 -7.16
CA ALA A 444 2.27 24.67 -7.14
C ALA A 444 2.89 24.83 -8.53
N LEU A 445 2.23 24.29 -9.59
CA LEU A 445 2.67 24.46 -10.97
C LEU A 445 2.50 25.90 -11.45
N ALA A 446 1.42 26.57 -11.07
CA ALA A 446 1.19 27.98 -11.40
C ALA A 446 2.25 28.89 -10.78
N HIS A 447 2.61 28.66 -9.51
CA HIS A 447 3.68 29.41 -8.84
C HIS A 447 5.07 29.16 -9.45
N ALA A 448 5.37 27.92 -9.88
CA ALA A 448 6.63 27.60 -10.54
C ALA A 448 6.79 28.34 -11.88
N HIS A 449 5.72 28.48 -12.67
CA HIS A 449 5.72 29.24 -13.92
C HIS A 449 5.87 30.76 -13.72
N GLN A 450 5.41 31.30 -12.59
CA GLN A 450 5.60 32.73 -12.29
C GLN A 450 7.06 33.08 -11.96
N HIS A 451 7.82 32.16 -11.37
CA HIS A 451 9.23 32.35 -11.06
C HIS A 451 10.16 32.21 -12.26
N ASP A 452 9.77 31.48 -13.30
CA ASP A 452 10.59 31.27 -14.51
C ASP A 452 10.52 32.49 -15.46
N HIS A 453 9.53 33.36 -15.32
CA HIS A 453 9.41 34.61 -16.10
C HIS A 453 10.01 35.86 -15.42
N GLY A 454 10.66 35.67 -14.24
CA GLY A 454 11.21 36.78 -13.42
C GLY A 454 12.68 37.12 -13.64
N HIS A 455 13.41 36.41 -14.50
CA HIS A 455 14.84 36.66 -14.73
C HIS A 455 15.18 36.75 -16.21
N ASP A 456 14.80 37.84 -16.87
CA ASP A 456 15.58 38.36 -17.98
C ASP A 456 15.09 39.76 -18.37
N HIS A 457 15.60 40.79 -17.74
CA HIS A 457 15.70 42.17 -18.24
C HIS A 457 16.64 43.00 -17.36
N SER A 458 17.95 42.73 -17.50
CA SER A 458 18.97 43.72 -17.18
C SER A 458 19.72 44.07 -18.46
N HIS A 459 19.12 44.92 -19.27
CA HIS A 459 19.89 45.64 -20.30
C HIS A 459 20.45 46.91 -19.71
N ASN A 460 21.75 46.88 -19.52
CA ASN A 460 22.61 48.01 -19.23
C ASN A 460 22.70 48.87 -20.50
N HIS A 461 22.05 50.03 -20.52
CA HIS A 461 22.33 51.05 -21.53
C HIS A 461 23.00 52.23 -20.86
N GLN A 462 24.31 52.37 -21.14
CA GLN A 462 25.06 53.60 -20.99
C GLN A 462 24.53 54.62 -21.99
N HIS A 463 24.16 55.81 -21.48
CA HIS A 463 23.86 56.99 -22.28
C HIS A 463 25.14 57.70 -22.62
N ASP A 464 25.30 58.05 -23.89
CA ASP A 464 26.17 59.14 -24.32
C ASP A 464 25.33 60.17 -25.10
N HIS A 465 25.72 61.44 -24.92
CA HIS A 465 25.00 62.67 -25.25
C HIS A 465 25.07 63.07 -26.73
N GLY A 466 24.03 63.79 -27.20
CA GLY A 466 24.29 64.79 -28.19
C GLY A 466 23.16 65.10 -29.19
N HIS A 467 22.63 66.34 -29.03
CA HIS A 467 22.15 67.29 -30.03
C HIS A 467 20.71 67.26 -30.56
N HIS A 468 20.12 68.46 -30.32
CA HIS A 468 19.01 69.19 -30.89
C HIS A 468 18.60 68.90 -32.34
N HIS A 469 17.30 68.95 -32.62
CA HIS A 469 16.63 69.93 -33.47
C HIS A 469 15.09 69.83 -33.40
N SER A 470 14.44 70.98 -33.27
CA SER A 470 13.04 71.31 -33.33
C SER A 470 12.43 71.15 -34.71
N HIS A 471 11.18 70.77 -34.82
CA HIS A 471 10.20 71.35 -35.74
C HIS A 471 8.76 70.96 -35.32
N ASP A 472 7.96 72.02 -35.22
CA ASP A 472 6.51 72.04 -35.07
C ASP A 472 5.79 71.46 -36.29
N HIS A 473 4.63 70.86 -36.05
CA HIS A 473 3.43 71.01 -36.85
C HIS A 473 2.17 70.49 -36.15
N ASP A 474 1.29 71.47 -35.96
CA ASP A 474 -0.11 71.38 -35.61
C ASP A 474 -0.93 70.52 -36.60
N HIS A 475 -1.92 69.77 -36.12
CA HIS A 475 -3.25 69.67 -36.73
C HIS A 475 -4.25 69.05 -35.81
N SER A 476 -5.16 69.85 -35.31
CA SER A 476 -6.42 69.58 -34.65
C SER A 476 -7.46 68.97 -35.60
N HIS A 477 -8.23 68.02 -35.19
CA HIS A 477 -9.63 67.85 -35.59
C HIS A 477 -10.46 67.19 -34.46
N SER A 478 -11.37 68.00 -33.95
CA SER A 478 -12.47 67.65 -33.06
C SER A 478 -13.65 67.13 -33.88
N HIS A 479 -14.34 66.09 -33.35
CA HIS A 479 -15.77 65.90 -33.56
C HIS A 479 -16.43 65.31 -32.30
N SER A 480 -17.28 66.16 -31.73
CA SER A 480 -18.26 65.83 -30.67
C SER A 480 -19.55 65.35 -31.32
N HIS A 481 -20.16 64.36 -30.71
CA HIS A 481 -21.63 64.20 -30.74
C HIS A 481 -22.10 63.66 -29.39
N SER A 482 -22.86 64.49 -28.70
CA SER A 482 -23.71 64.24 -27.54
C SER A 482 -25.05 63.72 -28.00
N HIS A 483 -25.64 62.82 -27.25
CA HIS A 483 -27.09 62.71 -27.07
C HIS A 483 -27.41 62.22 -25.65
N ASP A 484 -28.05 63.14 -24.93
CA ASP A 484 -28.75 62.93 -23.67
C ASP A 484 -30.03 62.12 -23.89
N HIS A 485 -30.43 61.33 -22.95
CA HIS A 485 -31.79 61.15 -22.52
C HIS A 485 -31.84 60.66 -21.07
N ASP A 486 -32.36 61.55 -20.21
CA ASP A 486 -32.82 61.31 -18.85
C ASP A 486 -34.01 60.39 -18.85
N HIS A 487 -34.15 59.59 -17.78
CA HIS A 487 -35.39 59.37 -17.04
C HIS A 487 -35.09 58.84 -15.63
N ASP A 488 -35.45 59.67 -14.67
CA ASP A 488 -35.60 59.35 -13.24
C ASP A 488 -36.68 58.31 -13.00
N HIS A 489 -36.47 57.51 -11.96
CA HIS A 489 -37.46 57.22 -10.92
C HIS A 489 -36.82 56.58 -9.69
N ASP A 490 -36.97 57.32 -8.57
CA ASP A 490 -36.73 56.88 -7.20
C ASP A 490 -37.57 55.66 -6.80
N HIS A 491 -37.03 54.85 -5.92
CA HIS A 491 -37.64 54.47 -4.63
C HIS A 491 -36.71 53.72 -3.68
N ASP A 492 -36.65 54.21 -2.47
CA ASP A 492 -36.00 53.71 -1.27
C ASP A 492 -36.45 52.28 -0.89
N HIS A 493 -35.59 51.49 -0.25
CA HIS A 493 -35.60 51.04 1.14
C HIS A 493 -34.71 49.81 1.39
N ASP A 494 -33.94 49.99 2.39
CA ASP A 494 -33.57 49.12 3.52
C ASP A 494 -32.43 48.09 3.44
N HIS A 495 -31.59 48.34 4.38
CA HIS A 495 -30.40 47.59 4.81
C HIS A 495 -30.66 46.15 5.21
N GLN A 496 -29.82 45.25 4.72
CA GLN A 496 -29.32 44.15 5.53
C GLN A 496 -27.91 43.75 5.06
N HIS A 497 -26.95 43.90 5.97
CA HIS A 497 -25.59 43.42 5.80
C HIS A 497 -25.54 41.90 5.82
N ASP A 498 -25.19 41.27 4.69
CA ASP A 498 -24.77 39.89 4.66
C ASP A 498 -23.36 39.82 4.09
N HIS A 499 -22.39 39.49 4.95
CA HIS A 499 -21.01 39.28 4.54
C HIS A 499 -20.85 37.92 3.88
N GLY A 500 -21.35 37.79 2.66
CA GLY A 500 -21.06 36.67 1.79
C GLY A 500 -19.73 36.85 1.08
N HIS A 501 -18.65 36.24 1.57
CA HIS A 501 -17.44 36.08 0.79
C HIS A 501 -17.73 35.21 -0.44
N GLN A 502 -18.05 35.86 -1.57
CA GLN A 502 -18.00 35.23 -2.88
C GLN A 502 -16.55 34.99 -3.27
N HIS A 503 -16.03 33.79 -3.04
CA HIS A 503 -14.85 33.31 -3.72
C HIS A 503 -15.16 33.21 -5.22
N LYS A 504 -14.80 34.22 -5.99
CA LYS A 504 -14.73 34.10 -7.45
C LYS A 504 -13.59 33.13 -7.76
N HIS A 505 -13.93 31.88 -8.04
CA HIS A 505 -13.01 30.93 -8.64
C HIS A 505 -12.65 31.40 -10.05
N HIS A 506 -11.58 32.18 -10.18
CA HIS A 506 -10.91 32.36 -11.43
C HIS A 506 -10.09 31.10 -11.69
N HIS A 507 -10.56 30.21 -12.54
CA HIS A 507 -9.75 29.14 -13.09
C HIS A 507 -8.68 29.74 -14.02
N PRO A 508 -7.39 29.61 -13.71
CA PRO A 508 -6.33 29.91 -14.67
C PRO A 508 -6.26 28.77 -15.68
N HIS A 509 -6.94 28.93 -16.80
CA HIS A 509 -7.11 27.92 -17.87
C HIS A 509 -5.84 27.59 -18.66
N LYS A 510 -4.62 27.52 -18.08
CA LYS A 510 -3.40 27.24 -18.85
C LYS A 510 -2.41 26.23 -18.24
N VAL A 511 -2.55 25.82 -17.00
CA VAL A 511 -1.63 24.85 -16.40
C VAL A 511 -2.30 23.48 -16.41
N LYS A 512 -1.80 22.58 -17.26
CA LYS A 512 -2.29 21.19 -17.34
C LYS A 512 -1.38 20.30 -16.50
N SER A 513 -1.95 19.45 -15.67
CA SER A 513 -1.18 18.40 -15.01
C SER A 513 -0.60 17.46 -16.08
N LYS A 514 0.70 17.19 -16.02
CA LYS A 514 1.36 16.22 -16.91
C LYS A 514 1.02 14.77 -16.51
N ARG A 515 0.52 14.57 -15.31
CA ARG A 515 0.27 13.24 -14.71
C ARG A 515 -1.20 12.81 -14.75
N MET A 516 -2.13 13.75 -14.85
CA MET A 516 -3.57 13.49 -14.85
C MET A 516 -4.21 13.85 -16.18
N ALA A 517 -5.01 12.94 -16.74
CA ALA A 517 -5.75 13.18 -17.98
C ALA A 517 -6.90 14.17 -17.73
N GLU A 518 -7.22 14.97 -18.73
CA GLU A 518 -8.36 15.92 -18.68
C GLU A 518 -9.69 15.19 -18.39
N SER A 519 -9.86 13.97 -18.91
CA SER A 519 -11.02 13.12 -18.64
C SER A 519 -11.14 12.71 -17.16
N ALA A 520 -10.01 12.49 -16.48
CA ALA A 520 -9.99 12.20 -15.04
C ALA A 520 -10.33 13.44 -14.21
N VAL A 521 -9.77 14.60 -14.56
CA VAL A 521 -10.11 15.89 -13.92
C VAL A 521 -11.61 16.17 -14.06
N TYR A 522 -12.16 16.00 -15.26
CA TYR A 522 -13.59 16.17 -15.51
C TYR A 522 -14.46 15.26 -14.62
N VAL A 523 -14.07 13.97 -14.48
CA VAL A 523 -14.81 13.03 -13.62
C VAL A 523 -14.74 13.46 -12.16
N LEU A 524 -13.55 13.83 -11.68
CA LEU A 524 -13.34 14.26 -10.29
C LEU A 524 -14.16 15.49 -9.95
N GLU A 525 -14.07 16.55 -10.76
CA GLU A 525 -14.85 17.79 -10.58
C GLU A 525 -16.34 17.51 -10.64
N LYS A 526 -16.80 16.71 -11.60
CA LYS A 526 -18.22 16.38 -11.76
C LYS A 526 -18.76 15.61 -10.57
N MET A 527 -17.98 14.64 -10.02
CA MET A 527 -18.35 13.88 -8.83
C MET A 527 -18.34 14.76 -7.57
N ALA A 528 -17.25 15.51 -7.34
CA ALA A 528 -17.07 16.29 -6.12
C ALA A 528 -18.00 17.53 -6.08
N HIS A 529 -18.00 18.34 -7.14
CA HIS A 529 -18.73 19.62 -7.17
C HIS A 529 -20.11 19.52 -7.82
N GLY A 530 -20.23 18.74 -8.90
CA GLY A 530 -21.48 18.59 -9.64
C GLY A 530 -22.50 17.73 -8.89
N PHE A 531 -22.12 16.52 -8.51
CA PHE A 531 -23.00 15.57 -7.84
C PHE A 531 -22.86 15.56 -6.32
N LYS A 532 -21.85 16.25 -5.75
CA LYS A 532 -21.53 16.32 -4.32
C LYS A 532 -21.38 14.93 -3.68
N ARG A 533 -20.80 13.98 -4.44
CA ARG A 533 -20.56 12.61 -4.01
C ARG A 533 -19.07 12.49 -3.63
N LEU A 534 -18.79 12.59 -2.33
CA LEU A 534 -17.42 12.77 -1.82
C LEU A 534 -16.74 11.47 -1.34
N GLY A 535 -17.39 10.33 -1.52
CA GLY A 535 -16.88 9.03 -1.14
C GLY A 535 -17.59 8.39 0.04
N ARG A 536 -17.06 7.26 0.52
CA ARG A 536 -17.68 6.42 1.55
C ARG A 536 -17.94 7.17 2.86
N ALA A 537 -17.01 7.97 3.34
CA ALA A 537 -17.16 8.72 4.58
C ALA A 537 -18.32 9.73 4.54
N ALA A 538 -18.66 10.21 3.33
CA ALA A 538 -19.81 11.07 3.08
C ALA A 538 -21.09 10.27 2.72
N GLY A 539 -21.05 8.95 2.77
CA GLY A 539 -22.16 8.06 2.46
C GLY A 539 -22.41 7.83 0.97
N ALA A 540 -21.71 8.51 0.07
CA ALA A 540 -21.89 8.42 -1.37
C ALA A 540 -20.64 8.85 -2.15
N GLY A 541 -20.24 8.04 -3.13
CA GLY A 541 -19.14 8.29 -4.05
C GLY A 541 -19.44 7.71 -5.43
N PHE A 542 -18.50 7.02 -6.05
CA PHE A 542 -18.75 6.17 -7.22
C PHE A 542 -19.68 5.00 -6.88
N TYR A 543 -19.71 4.65 -5.58
CA TYR A 543 -20.61 3.65 -5.04
C TYR A 543 -21.67 4.29 -4.14
N GLU A 544 -22.75 3.53 -3.97
CA GLU A 544 -23.74 3.71 -2.93
C GLU A 544 -23.44 2.77 -1.77
N TYR A 545 -23.70 3.24 -0.55
CA TYR A 545 -23.42 2.52 0.70
C TYR A 545 -24.71 2.36 1.52
N PRO A 546 -25.68 1.55 1.05
CA PRO A 546 -26.91 1.33 1.78
C PRO A 546 -26.63 0.60 3.10
N GLU A 547 -27.34 0.97 4.16
CA GLU A 547 -27.17 0.37 5.48
C GLU A 547 -27.62 -1.10 5.47
N GLY A 548 -26.73 -2.01 5.91
CA GLY A 548 -27.04 -3.45 5.97
C GLY A 548 -26.96 -4.20 4.64
N GLU A 549 -26.67 -3.53 3.52
CA GLU A 549 -26.52 -4.16 2.21
C GLU A 549 -25.10 -4.01 1.64
N PRO A 550 -24.68 -4.85 0.68
CA PRO A 550 -23.44 -4.66 -0.05
C PRO A 550 -23.44 -3.34 -0.83
N LYS A 551 -22.27 -2.69 -0.88
CA LYS A 551 -22.08 -1.51 -1.74
C LYS A 551 -22.34 -1.86 -3.21
N ARG A 552 -22.90 -0.92 -3.97
CA ARG A 552 -23.16 -1.06 -5.41
C ARG A 552 -22.74 0.20 -6.16
N LEU A 553 -22.33 0.03 -7.44
CA LEU A 553 -22.03 1.16 -8.30
C LEU A 553 -23.24 2.08 -8.45
N TRP A 554 -23.02 3.38 -8.36
CA TRP A 554 -24.08 4.36 -8.55
C TRP A 554 -24.55 4.39 -10.02
N GLU A 555 -25.85 4.26 -10.24
CA GLU A 555 -26.44 4.23 -11.59
C GLU A 555 -26.18 5.52 -12.39
N GLY A 556 -26.07 6.66 -11.72
CA GLY A 556 -25.77 7.96 -12.34
C GLY A 556 -24.41 8.02 -13.05
N LEU A 557 -23.51 7.05 -12.86
CA LEU A 557 -22.25 6.95 -13.61
C LEU A 557 -22.46 6.75 -15.12
N SER A 558 -23.66 6.35 -15.53
CA SER A 558 -24.04 6.26 -16.94
C SER A 558 -23.91 7.59 -17.70
N VAL A 559 -23.90 8.72 -17.01
CA VAL A 559 -23.69 10.05 -17.61
C VAL A 559 -22.33 10.15 -18.31
N PHE A 560 -21.29 9.45 -17.82
CA PHE A 560 -19.95 9.43 -18.40
C PHE A 560 -19.82 8.54 -19.63
N MET A 561 -20.81 7.66 -19.91
CA MET A 561 -20.75 6.72 -21.01
C MET A 561 -21.19 7.29 -22.36
N ARG A 562 -21.62 8.54 -22.41
CA ARG A 562 -22.11 9.18 -23.64
C ARG A 562 -20.94 9.49 -24.58
N GLY A 563 -21.03 9.01 -25.83
CA GLY A 563 -19.99 9.24 -26.86
C GLY A 563 -18.74 8.39 -26.69
N ALA A 564 -18.83 7.28 -25.96
CA ALA A 564 -17.72 6.36 -25.72
C ALA A 564 -17.07 5.85 -27.00
N LYS A 565 -15.73 5.90 -27.06
CA LYS A 565 -14.95 5.16 -28.04
C LYS A 565 -14.73 3.73 -27.51
N PRO A 566 -14.73 2.71 -28.37
CA PRO A 566 -14.40 1.34 -27.95
C PRO A 566 -12.97 1.28 -27.40
N VAL A 567 -12.81 0.82 -26.16
CA VAL A 567 -11.52 0.50 -25.55
C VAL A 567 -11.49 -1.00 -25.30
N SER A 568 -10.43 -1.71 -25.70
CA SER A 568 -10.29 -3.15 -25.48
C SER A 568 -10.03 -3.47 -24.00
N ASP A 569 -10.33 -4.70 -23.56
CA ASP A 569 -10.04 -5.15 -22.19
C ASP A 569 -8.53 -5.18 -21.94
N ASP A 570 -7.74 -5.50 -22.97
CA ASP A 570 -6.28 -5.45 -22.90
C ASP A 570 -5.77 -4.03 -22.69
N ASP A 571 -6.33 -3.03 -23.40
CA ASP A 571 -5.96 -1.63 -23.17
C ASP A 571 -6.31 -1.18 -21.74
N ILE A 572 -7.48 -1.56 -21.23
CA ILE A 572 -7.88 -1.18 -19.87
C ILE A 572 -6.91 -1.80 -18.85
N ARG A 573 -6.61 -3.09 -18.98
CA ARG A 573 -5.66 -3.79 -18.12
C ARG A 573 -4.27 -3.16 -18.16
N ASP A 574 -3.75 -2.94 -19.39
CA ASP A 574 -2.40 -2.44 -19.60
C ASP A 574 -2.28 -0.99 -19.12
N ARG A 575 -3.28 -0.16 -19.35
CA ARG A 575 -3.33 1.23 -18.84
C ARG A 575 -3.26 1.25 -17.32
N LEU A 576 -4.10 0.46 -16.63
CA LEU A 576 -4.15 0.42 -15.16
C LEU A 576 -2.89 -0.18 -14.53
N SER A 577 -2.26 -1.16 -15.17
CA SER A 577 -1.07 -1.83 -14.65
C SER A 577 0.23 -1.09 -15.00
N MET A 578 0.42 -0.74 -16.29
CA MET A 578 1.68 -0.17 -16.77
C MET A 578 1.92 1.24 -16.27
N ILE A 579 0.87 2.07 -16.08
CA ILE A 579 1.03 3.43 -15.56
C ILE A 579 1.75 3.45 -14.20
N GLN A 580 1.47 2.47 -13.34
CA GLN A 580 2.10 2.32 -12.03
C GLN A 580 3.59 1.96 -12.14
N SER A 581 3.92 1.05 -13.06
CA SER A 581 5.32 0.65 -13.30
C SER A 581 6.14 1.76 -13.97
N ILE A 582 5.53 2.50 -14.89
CA ILE A 582 6.14 3.68 -15.52
C ILE A 582 6.47 4.74 -14.46
N GLU A 583 5.54 5.02 -13.55
CA GLU A 583 5.76 6.00 -12.48
C GLU A 583 6.79 5.51 -11.46
N THR A 584 6.84 4.19 -11.17
CA THR A 584 7.90 3.60 -10.35
C THR A 584 9.29 3.81 -10.98
N LEU A 585 9.43 3.61 -12.29
CA LEU A 585 10.69 3.91 -13.00
C LEU A 585 11.07 5.40 -12.92
N ARG A 586 10.08 6.30 -12.98
CA ARG A 586 10.33 7.74 -12.77
C ARG A 586 10.82 8.02 -11.35
N CYS A 587 10.25 7.37 -10.34
CA CYS A 587 10.72 7.47 -8.96
C CYS A 587 12.18 7.01 -8.80
N LEU A 588 12.59 5.93 -9.48
CA LEU A 588 13.99 5.49 -9.51
C LEU A 588 14.89 6.50 -10.26
N GLN A 589 14.47 6.96 -11.42
CA GLN A 589 15.24 7.91 -12.23
C GLN A 589 15.43 9.26 -11.51
N GLU A 590 14.45 9.69 -10.75
CA GLU A 590 14.45 10.91 -9.94
C GLU A 590 15.08 10.70 -8.54
N GLN A 591 15.59 9.49 -8.26
CA GLN A 591 16.18 9.12 -6.97
C GLN A 591 15.22 9.26 -5.76
N VAL A 592 13.93 9.16 -5.99
CA VAL A 592 12.96 9.00 -4.90
C VAL A 592 13.09 7.60 -4.29
N LEU A 593 13.36 6.61 -5.13
CA LEU A 593 13.74 5.24 -4.75
C LEU A 593 15.22 5.01 -5.09
N GLU A 594 15.93 4.30 -4.22
CA GLU A 594 17.34 3.92 -4.43
C GLU A 594 17.49 2.41 -4.68
N HIS A 595 16.53 1.60 -4.26
CA HIS A 595 16.62 0.14 -4.29
C HIS A 595 15.38 -0.53 -4.88
N ASP A 596 15.59 -1.56 -5.69
CA ASP A 596 14.53 -2.36 -6.32
C ASP A 596 13.67 -3.09 -5.28
N HIS A 597 14.28 -3.52 -4.17
CA HIS A 597 13.53 -4.20 -3.10
C HIS A 597 12.52 -3.26 -2.43
N ASP A 598 12.86 -1.98 -2.21
CA ASP A 598 11.93 -0.99 -1.65
C ASP A 598 10.77 -0.73 -2.63
N ALA A 599 11.05 -0.68 -3.95
CA ALA A 599 10.03 -0.53 -4.99
C ALA A 599 9.07 -1.72 -5.05
N ASN A 600 9.59 -2.94 -5.19
CA ASN A 600 8.74 -4.12 -5.37
C ASN A 600 7.95 -4.46 -4.11
N ILE A 601 8.59 -4.48 -2.94
CA ILE A 601 7.92 -4.75 -1.66
C ILE A 601 6.97 -3.61 -1.30
N GLY A 602 7.39 -2.36 -1.54
CA GLY A 602 6.56 -1.17 -1.34
C GLY A 602 5.26 -1.23 -2.14
N SER A 603 5.33 -1.60 -3.41
CA SER A 603 4.14 -1.71 -4.27
C SER A 603 3.18 -2.82 -3.85
N ILE A 604 3.70 -4.00 -3.50
CA ILE A 604 2.87 -5.14 -3.08
C ILE A 604 2.22 -4.88 -1.73
N MET A 605 3.01 -4.46 -0.73
CA MET A 605 2.54 -4.31 0.65
C MET A 605 1.87 -2.96 0.92
N GLY A 606 2.16 -1.92 0.14
CA GLY A 606 1.63 -0.57 0.32
C GLY A 606 0.23 -0.39 -0.24
N TRP A 607 0.02 -0.76 -1.49
CA TRP A 607 -1.29 -0.59 -2.13
C TRP A 607 -1.82 -1.84 -2.86
N GLY A 608 -1.14 -2.98 -2.69
CA GLY A 608 -1.64 -4.26 -3.18
C GLY A 608 -1.40 -4.49 -4.67
N PHE A 609 -0.32 -3.95 -5.25
CA PHE A 609 0.08 -4.34 -6.60
C PHE A 609 0.22 -5.87 -6.66
N PRO A 610 -0.25 -6.54 -7.72
CA PRO A 610 -0.43 -7.99 -7.69
C PRO A 610 0.84 -8.77 -7.37
N ALA A 611 0.78 -9.58 -6.32
CA ALA A 611 1.93 -10.31 -5.78
C ALA A 611 2.55 -11.31 -6.77
N TYR A 612 1.73 -11.91 -7.65
CA TYR A 612 2.21 -12.86 -8.68
C TYR A 612 3.13 -12.21 -9.72
N THR A 613 3.05 -10.89 -9.89
CA THR A 613 3.94 -10.13 -10.78
C THR A 613 5.30 -9.84 -10.17
N GLY A 614 5.41 -9.95 -8.83
CA GLY A 614 6.61 -9.61 -8.06
C GLY A 614 6.78 -8.12 -7.75
N GLY A 615 5.76 -7.28 -8.02
CA GLY A 615 5.81 -5.83 -7.81
C GLY A 615 6.02 -5.04 -9.10
N THR A 616 5.96 -3.71 -9.00
CA THR A 616 5.92 -2.83 -10.18
C THR A 616 7.14 -2.90 -11.08
N LEU A 617 8.35 -3.07 -10.53
CA LEU A 617 9.56 -3.23 -11.34
C LEU A 617 9.69 -4.65 -11.88
N GLN A 618 9.42 -5.66 -11.04
CA GLN A 618 9.46 -7.06 -11.48
C GLN A 618 8.40 -7.33 -12.56
N PHE A 619 7.29 -6.59 -12.57
CA PHE A 619 6.28 -6.67 -13.63
C PHE A 619 6.84 -6.29 -15.00
N ILE A 620 7.76 -5.33 -15.08
CA ILE A 620 8.44 -4.97 -16.34
C ILE A 620 9.25 -6.15 -16.87
N HIS A 621 9.97 -6.85 -15.97
CA HIS A 621 10.71 -8.07 -16.34
C HIS A 621 9.78 -9.22 -16.71
N HIS A 622 8.64 -9.35 -16.03
CA HIS A 622 7.60 -10.33 -16.36
C HIS A 622 7.01 -10.09 -17.76
N PHE A 623 6.72 -8.85 -18.09
CA PHE A 623 6.17 -8.45 -19.39
C PHE A 623 7.20 -8.59 -20.53
N GLY A 624 8.47 -8.43 -20.19
CA GLY A 624 9.61 -8.30 -21.09
C GLY A 624 9.90 -6.82 -21.39
N PRO A 625 11.10 -6.28 -20.99
CA PRO A 625 11.42 -4.85 -21.09
C PRO A 625 11.22 -4.25 -22.47
N GLN A 626 11.56 -4.95 -23.57
CA GLN A 626 11.34 -4.45 -24.92
C GLN A 626 9.83 -4.39 -25.25
N ALA A 627 9.10 -5.47 -24.97
CA ALA A 627 7.65 -5.51 -25.21
C ALA A 627 6.92 -4.45 -24.37
N PHE A 628 7.36 -4.22 -23.11
CA PHE A 628 6.83 -3.18 -22.25
C PHE A 628 7.09 -1.78 -22.83
N LEU A 629 8.30 -1.54 -23.37
CA LEU A 629 8.65 -0.29 -24.04
C LEU A 629 7.76 -0.02 -25.25
N ASP A 630 7.63 -1.02 -26.14
CA ASP A 630 6.83 -0.90 -27.35
C ASP A 630 5.35 -0.61 -27.00
N ARG A 631 4.82 -1.34 -26.01
CA ARG A 631 3.45 -1.13 -25.53
C ARG A 631 3.27 0.24 -24.86
N SER A 632 4.25 0.73 -24.12
CA SER A 632 4.24 2.06 -23.51
C SER A 632 4.15 3.16 -24.57
N LEU A 633 4.93 3.04 -25.67
CA LEU A 633 4.88 3.96 -26.82
C LEU A 633 3.54 3.91 -27.54
N GLU A 634 2.95 2.73 -27.73
CA GLU A 634 1.60 2.60 -28.28
C GLU A 634 0.56 3.29 -27.40
N LEU A 635 0.58 3.05 -26.08
CA LEU A 635 -0.33 3.68 -25.14
C LEU A 635 -0.12 5.20 -25.09
N GLN A 636 1.12 5.68 -25.17
CA GLN A 636 1.44 7.11 -25.27
C GLN A 636 0.79 7.74 -26.51
N SER A 637 0.95 7.11 -27.66
CA SER A 637 0.36 7.60 -28.92
C SER A 637 -1.16 7.67 -28.88
N ARG A 638 -1.81 6.73 -28.21
CA ARG A 638 -3.28 6.63 -28.15
C ARG A 638 -3.93 7.41 -27.02
N TYR A 639 -3.25 7.47 -25.86
CA TYR A 639 -3.85 7.93 -24.60
C TYR A 639 -3.07 9.08 -23.95
N GLY A 640 -1.91 9.47 -24.49
CA GLY A 640 -1.19 10.69 -24.11
C GLY A 640 0.07 10.48 -23.28
N GLU A 641 0.75 11.59 -23.00
CA GLU A 641 2.12 11.67 -22.46
C GLU A 641 2.34 10.99 -21.10
N ARG A 642 1.29 10.72 -20.33
CA ARG A 642 1.42 10.02 -19.05
C ARG A 642 2.00 8.61 -19.19
N PHE A 643 1.87 8.00 -20.38
CA PHE A 643 2.46 6.70 -20.73
C PHE A 643 3.85 6.82 -21.37
N SER A 644 4.41 8.04 -21.51
CA SER A 644 5.76 8.24 -22.08
C SER A 644 6.79 7.43 -21.30
N PRO A 645 7.56 6.56 -21.99
CA PRO A 645 8.57 5.73 -21.35
C PRO A 645 9.72 6.57 -20.80
N PRO A 646 10.10 6.42 -19.51
CA PRO A 646 11.27 7.11 -18.96
C PRO A 646 12.58 6.54 -19.55
N ALA A 647 13.67 7.33 -19.50
CA ALA A 647 14.96 6.94 -20.07
C ALA A 647 15.48 5.58 -19.52
N LEU A 648 15.20 5.30 -18.26
CA LEU A 648 15.57 4.04 -17.62
C LEU A 648 14.90 2.83 -18.32
N LEU A 649 13.67 2.94 -18.82
CA LEU A 649 13.01 1.86 -19.55
C LEU A 649 13.72 1.55 -20.86
N HIS A 650 14.18 2.58 -21.60
CA HIS A 650 14.97 2.38 -22.81
C HIS A 650 16.30 1.68 -22.53
N GLN A 651 16.93 1.95 -21.37
CA GLN A 651 18.16 1.26 -20.96
C GLN A 651 17.89 -0.22 -20.62
N LEU A 652 16.81 -0.52 -19.89
CA LEU A 652 16.40 -1.89 -19.56
C LEU A 652 16.11 -2.71 -20.82
N ALA A 653 15.44 -2.13 -21.80
CA ALA A 653 15.15 -2.80 -23.08
C ALA A 653 16.43 -3.13 -23.86
N LYS A 654 17.42 -2.22 -23.90
CA LYS A 654 18.71 -2.45 -24.58
C LYS A 654 19.53 -3.56 -23.92
N ASN A 655 19.56 -3.61 -22.58
CA ASN A 655 20.34 -4.60 -21.83
C ASN A 655 19.81 -6.04 -21.98
N GLN A 656 18.57 -6.23 -22.44
CA GLN A 656 18.00 -7.55 -22.69
C GLN A 656 18.38 -8.11 -24.07
N THR A 657 18.80 -7.25 -25.00
CA THR A 657 19.18 -7.63 -26.37
C THR A 657 20.68 -7.89 -26.55
N SER A 658 21.49 -7.59 -25.53
CA SER A 658 22.92 -7.92 -25.43
C SER A 658 23.14 -9.17 -24.58
#